data_53ade9d66504ae2f70c1615cf7c77616
#
_entry.id   53ade9d66504ae2f70c1615cf7c77616
#
_cell.length_a   1.000
_cell.length_b   1.000
_cell.length_c   1.000
_cell.angle_alpha   90.00
_cell.angle_beta   90.00
_cell.angle_gamma   90.00
#
_symmetry.space_group_name_H-M   'P 1'
#
loop_
_entity.id
_entity.type
_entity.pdbx_description
1 polymer ?
#
loop_
_entity_poly.entity_id
_entity_poly.type
_entity_poly.pdbx_seq_one_letter_code
_entity_poly.pdbx_strand_id
1 'polypeptide(L)'
;MKMNLIRTEIFLFFITFTMLSYAQEKLNVLLIVADDMRTELNCYGADYIHSPNIDKLAKNGMLFNNAYVQQAVCSASRASFLSGVRPNSTGVDYPYSNYFMNKFRPTHPMLAEYFEQNGYYAHTFGKIHHGGPSDNLKTVHYNPKTGLNTGKFYALPENIDKGGARGRSIETPPYESADVQDEAYVDGLIAQEAVKVISQQKETKDPFFIAVGFNKPHLPFNAPKKYWDLYEDSEMLLAPNQSHPENSPSYSVTHNSLARYAGLNYYNTPNHVTPDDYQRKLIHAYAACISYVDAQVGKLIESLKEIGKYDNTIIVFISDHGYHLGHQNKWGKTTNFENATRVPLIVSSPTHKKGKRSTQLVEYVDLYATLCDLTEIDIPEYTEGTSFKPLLENPDRKWKTAAFSQFPRGRKLEGYSIRTADYRYTEWRLSQGKIDSVELYDHKNDAIESINIAYKKENESLVNELSQKLNAGWKAALPEGVVNNSNNPIAPPHVNWSGKKNKVNRKKSITFKSGDKLESWLLVPGYQLAVKNQLLYIDVEHNAKNFKKVEVSDLNVKATKNSVLKLKYKTIDNQPLILGYHISSAKNWSEFSSISLPSTNGEIQEITIPLASDVSGWEDKYEKMKAITEFIFCINPNEKFKGTLVLESLTIE
;
A
#
# COMPACT_ATOMS: atom_id res chain seq x y z
N MET A 1 16.15 -34.47 94.42
CA MET A 1 15.23 -33.74 93.51
C MET A 1 16.01 -33.42 92.23
N LYS A 2 15.86 -34.29 91.22
CA LYS A 2 16.53 -34.14 89.92
C LYS A 2 15.54 -33.52 88.93
N MET A 3 15.75 -32.33 88.44
CA MET A 3 14.97 -31.65 87.41
C MET A 3 15.54 -32.03 86.04
N ASN A 4 14.79 -32.79 85.25
CA ASN A 4 15.10 -33.16 83.91
C ASN A 4 14.78 -31.93 82.98
N LEU A 5 15.79 -31.37 82.39
CA LEU A 5 15.62 -30.42 81.29
C LEU A 5 15.33 -31.22 80.00
N ILE A 6 14.16 -31.10 79.49
CA ILE A 6 13.80 -31.55 78.12
C ILE A 6 14.31 -30.42 77.15
N ARG A 7 15.34 -30.75 76.36
CA ARG A 7 15.74 -29.96 75.24
C ARG A 7 14.78 -30.25 74.08
N THR A 8 13.91 -29.27 73.78
CA THR A 8 13.08 -29.30 72.59
C THR A 8 13.92 -28.77 71.44
N GLU A 9 14.46 -29.62 70.57
CA GLU A 9 15.05 -29.21 69.30
C GLU A 9 13.94 -28.80 68.34
N ILE A 10 13.81 -27.51 68.12
CA ILE A 10 12.93 -26.97 67.07
C ILE A 10 13.70 -27.18 65.76
N PHE A 11 13.34 -28.20 65.00
CA PHE A 11 13.75 -28.38 63.60
C PHE A 11 13.04 -27.32 62.75
N LEU A 12 13.71 -26.20 62.54
CA LEU A 12 13.30 -25.24 61.52
C LEU A 12 13.47 -25.90 60.15
N PHE A 13 12.40 -26.46 59.64
CA PHE A 13 12.31 -26.88 58.24
C PHE A 13 12.27 -25.58 57.39
N PHE A 14 13.44 -25.12 56.93
CA PHE A 14 13.54 -24.12 55.86
C PHE A 14 13.02 -24.78 54.58
N ILE A 15 11.69 -24.71 54.35
CA ILE A 15 11.14 -24.91 53.02
C ILE A 15 11.65 -23.71 52.18
N THR A 16 12.79 -23.88 51.54
CA THR A 16 13.17 -23.06 50.41
C THR A 16 12.16 -23.37 49.31
N PHE A 17 11.09 -22.62 49.31
CA PHE A 17 10.22 -22.47 48.17
C PHE A 17 11.11 -21.77 47.13
N THR A 18 11.88 -22.53 46.35
CA THR A 18 12.41 -22.09 45.10
C THR A 18 11.17 -21.76 44.26
N MET A 19 10.74 -20.51 44.29
CA MET A 19 9.94 -19.94 43.22
C MET A 19 10.80 -20.12 41.97
N LEU A 20 10.63 -21.24 41.30
CA LEU A 20 10.90 -21.35 39.89
C LEU A 20 9.98 -20.28 39.29
N SER A 21 10.48 -19.05 39.15
CA SER A 21 9.96 -18.13 38.19
C SER A 21 10.09 -18.86 36.84
N TYR A 22 9.06 -19.60 36.46
CA TYR A 22 8.86 -19.90 35.06
C TYR A 22 8.75 -18.56 34.42
N ALA A 23 9.86 -18.08 33.87
CA ALA A 23 9.82 -16.93 32.96
C ALA A 23 8.75 -17.31 31.93
N GLN A 24 7.63 -16.61 31.96
CA GLN A 24 6.55 -16.85 31.02
C GLN A 24 7.16 -16.79 29.63
N GLU A 25 7.06 -17.88 28.86
CA GLU A 25 7.60 -17.90 27.51
C GLU A 25 7.01 -16.71 26.74
N LYS A 26 7.87 -15.88 26.15
CA LYS A 26 7.42 -14.77 25.33
C LYS A 26 6.51 -15.29 24.22
N LEU A 27 5.40 -14.59 23.97
CA LEU A 27 4.46 -14.97 22.93
C LEU A 27 5.08 -14.78 21.54
N ASN A 28 4.89 -15.76 20.68
CA ASN A 28 5.17 -15.62 19.25
C ASN A 28 4.12 -14.74 18.56
N VAL A 29 4.46 -14.20 17.40
CA VAL A 29 3.54 -13.42 16.58
C VAL A 29 3.52 -13.96 15.16
N LEU A 30 2.31 -14.24 14.65
CA LEU A 30 2.03 -14.48 13.24
C LEU A 30 1.10 -13.38 12.72
N LEU A 31 1.62 -12.47 11.92
CA LEU A 31 0.87 -11.41 11.26
C LEU A 31 0.55 -11.82 9.82
N ILE A 32 -0.73 -11.95 9.48
CA ILE A 32 -1.21 -12.33 8.16
C ILE A 32 -1.90 -11.13 7.52
N VAL A 33 -1.45 -10.72 6.35
CA VAL A 33 -1.91 -9.53 5.64
C VAL A 33 -2.41 -9.90 4.26
N ALA A 34 -3.70 -9.71 3.98
CA ALA A 34 -4.26 -9.76 2.63
C ALA A 34 -4.11 -8.40 1.92
N ASP A 35 -4.32 -8.36 0.60
CA ASP A 35 -4.25 -7.15 -0.22
C ASP A 35 -5.59 -6.90 -0.91
N ASP A 36 -6.19 -5.73 -0.73
CA ASP A 36 -7.50 -5.36 -1.28
C ASP A 36 -8.70 -6.14 -0.68
N MET A 37 -8.58 -6.76 0.48
CA MET A 37 -9.68 -7.52 1.09
C MET A 37 -10.56 -6.62 1.96
N ARG A 38 -11.78 -6.36 1.50
CA ARG A 38 -12.82 -5.73 2.31
C ARG A 38 -13.39 -6.71 3.35
N THR A 39 -14.33 -6.26 4.18
CA THR A 39 -15.00 -7.13 5.18
C THR A 39 -15.96 -8.16 4.54
N GLU A 40 -15.67 -8.61 3.33
CA GLU A 40 -16.40 -9.64 2.59
C GLU A 40 -15.93 -11.04 3.03
N LEU A 41 -16.28 -11.40 4.28
CA LEU A 41 -15.96 -12.67 4.91
C LEU A 41 -17.20 -13.18 5.66
N ASN A 42 -17.37 -14.49 5.76
CA ASN A 42 -18.53 -15.05 6.45
C ASN A 42 -18.61 -14.57 7.90
N CYS A 43 -17.50 -14.54 8.63
CA CYS A 43 -17.45 -14.01 9.99
C CYS A 43 -17.83 -12.52 10.11
N TYR A 44 -17.87 -11.76 9.01
CA TYR A 44 -18.36 -10.37 8.95
C TYR A 44 -19.79 -10.25 8.41
N GLY A 45 -20.44 -11.38 8.09
CA GLY A 45 -21.84 -11.42 7.65
C GLY A 45 -22.03 -11.60 6.14
N ALA A 46 -20.96 -11.83 5.37
CA ALA A 46 -21.05 -12.25 3.96
C ALA A 46 -21.17 -13.78 3.90
N ASP A 47 -22.36 -14.29 4.18
CA ASP A 47 -22.65 -15.72 4.36
C ASP A 47 -22.47 -16.58 3.10
N TYR A 48 -22.44 -15.94 1.92
CA TYR A 48 -22.12 -16.60 0.65
C TYR A 48 -20.62 -16.86 0.46
N ILE A 49 -19.73 -16.27 1.28
CA ILE A 49 -18.28 -16.44 1.17
C ILE A 49 -17.79 -17.67 1.93
N HIS A 50 -17.02 -18.51 1.24
CA HIS A 50 -16.37 -19.68 1.82
C HIS A 50 -15.00 -19.29 2.42
N SER A 51 -15.00 -19.00 3.74
CA SER A 51 -13.79 -18.60 4.49
C SER A 51 -13.62 -19.37 5.81
N PRO A 52 -13.69 -20.72 5.82
CA PRO A 52 -13.79 -21.52 7.04
C PRO A 52 -12.59 -21.39 7.99
N ASN A 53 -11.38 -21.15 7.48
CA ASN A 53 -10.18 -21.01 8.30
C ASN A 53 -10.12 -19.65 9.00
N ILE A 54 -10.45 -18.57 8.28
CA ILE A 54 -10.53 -17.21 8.83
C ILE A 54 -11.72 -17.13 9.81
N ASP A 55 -12.85 -17.74 9.50
CA ASP A 55 -14.01 -17.82 10.39
C ASP A 55 -13.69 -18.57 11.70
N LYS A 56 -12.93 -19.66 11.60
CA LYS A 56 -12.43 -20.39 12.76
C LYS A 56 -11.46 -19.56 13.59
N LEU A 57 -10.59 -18.78 12.94
CA LEU A 57 -9.71 -17.84 13.64
C LEU A 57 -10.53 -16.77 14.38
N ALA A 58 -11.56 -16.20 13.75
CA ALA A 58 -12.48 -15.24 14.38
C ALA A 58 -13.25 -15.87 15.56
N LYS A 59 -13.72 -17.11 15.44
CA LYS A 59 -14.38 -17.85 16.51
C LYS A 59 -13.45 -18.13 17.69
N ASN A 60 -12.15 -18.27 17.45
CA ASN A 60 -11.15 -18.54 18.48
C ASN A 60 -10.44 -17.26 18.96
N GLY A 61 -10.75 -16.11 18.41
CA GLY A 61 -10.13 -14.81 18.72
C GLY A 61 -11.14 -13.72 19.02
N MET A 62 -10.71 -12.50 18.85
CA MET A 62 -11.50 -11.27 18.89
C MET A 62 -11.66 -10.72 17.47
N LEU A 63 -12.91 -10.47 17.05
CA LEU A 63 -13.22 -9.81 15.79
C LEU A 63 -13.59 -8.34 16.04
N PHE A 64 -12.96 -7.42 15.32
CA PHE A 64 -13.29 -6.00 15.38
C PHE A 64 -14.17 -5.62 14.18
N ASN A 65 -15.42 -5.20 14.46
CA ASN A 65 -16.35 -4.82 13.41
C ASN A 65 -15.98 -3.50 12.72
N ASN A 66 -15.35 -2.58 13.47
CA ASN A 66 -15.11 -1.19 13.08
C ASN A 66 -13.60 -0.88 13.14
N ALA A 67 -12.82 -1.55 12.28
CA ALA A 67 -11.40 -1.29 12.10
C ALA A 67 -11.17 -0.50 10.81
N TYR A 68 -10.35 0.57 10.88
CA TYR A 68 -10.17 1.53 9.79
C TYR A 68 -8.70 1.76 9.46
N VAL A 69 -8.42 1.88 8.15
CA VAL A 69 -7.09 2.28 7.67
C VAL A 69 -6.98 3.79 7.55
N GLN A 70 -5.76 4.31 7.69
CA GLN A 70 -5.47 5.74 7.62
C GLN A 70 -5.54 6.28 6.19
N GLN A 71 -5.27 5.42 5.20
CA GLN A 71 -5.38 5.78 3.78
C GLN A 71 -5.56 4.52 2.93
N ALA A 72 -6.62 4.48 2.11
CA ALA A 72 -6.97 3.32 1.31
C ALA A 72 -6.10 3.19 0.05
N VAL A 73 -4.79 3.01 0.24
CA VAL A 73 -3.80 2.64 -0.78
C VAL A 73 -2.66 1.87 -0.14
N CYS A 74 -2.20 0.81 -0.83
CA CYS A 74 -1.28 -0.17 -0.24
C CYS A 74 -0.03 0.45 0.39
N SER A 75 0.64 1.41 -0.29
CA SER A 75 1.87 2.03 0.22
C SER A 75 1.66 2.80 1.52
N ALA A 76 0.68 3.70 1.56
CA ALA A 76 0.42 4.55 2.72
C ALA A 76 -0.16 3.76 3.90
N SER A 77 -1.10 2.84 3.63
CA SER A 77 -1.66 1.99 4.67
C SER A 77 -0.59 1.10 5.30
N ARG A 78 0.21 0.41 4.48
CA ARG A 78 1.30 -0.46 4.97
C ARG A 78 2.38 0.34 5.70
N ALA A 79 2.78 1.49 5.20
CA ALA A 79 3.69 2.39 5.92
C ALA A 79 3.13 2.76 7.31
N SER A 80 1.82 3.03 7.38
CA SER A 80 1.17 3.47 8.62
C SER A 80 1.11 2.35 9.67
N PHE A 81 0.56 1.18 9.34
CA PHE A 81 0.42 0.13 10.35
C PHE A 81 1.76 -0.57 10.70
N LEU A 82 2.71 -0.62 9.75
CA LEU A 82 4.04 -1.20 10.03
C LEU A 82 4.95 -0.28 10.83
N SER A 83 4.72 1.04 10.82
CA SER A 83 5.49 2.00 11.62
C SER A 83 4.76 2.48 12.87
N GLY A 84 3.44 2.25 12.97
CA GLY A 84 2.60 2.84 14.01
C GLY A 84 2.39 4.35 13.87
N VAL A 85 2.60 4.92 12.67
CA VAL A 85 2.60 6.37 12.42
C VAL A 85 1.70 6.72 11.23
N ARG A 86 0.97 7.83 11.33
CA ARG A 86 -0.04 8.26 10.34
C ARG A 86 0.58 8.81 9.05
N PRO A 87 -0.16 8.83 7.93
CA PRO A 87 0.37 9.29 6.64
C PRO A 87 0.94 10.70 6.65
N ASN A 88 0.34 11.63 7.40
CA ASN A 88 0.86 13.00 7.52
C ASN A 88 2.28 13.06 8.10
N SER A 89 2.64 12.12 8.94
CA SER A 89 3.98 12.04 9.55
C SER A 89 4.92 11.14 8.74
N THR A 90 4.42 10.04 8.15
CA THR A 90 5.25 9.19 7.26
C THR A 90 5.57 9.85 5.94
N GLY A 91 4.71 10.74 5.46
CA GLY A 91 4.84 11.37 4.15
C GLY A 91 4.67 10.40 2.97
N VAL A 92 3.94 9.30 3.17
CA VAL A 92 3.68 8.32 2.11
C VAL A 92 2.29 8.50 1.55
N ASP A 93 2.22 8.86 0.25
CA ASP A 93 0.99 8.78 -0.53
C ASP A 93 1.00 7.57 -1.46
N TYR A 94 1.81 7.67 -2.53
CA TYR A 94 2.05 6.65 -3.54
C TYR A 94 3.01 7.21 -4.62
N PRO A 95 4.10 6.50 -4.96
CA PRO A 95 4.80 5.43 -4.22
C PRO A 95 5.50 5.92 -2.95
N TYR A 96 6.31 5.09 -2.29
CA TYR A 96 7.12 5.52 -1.15
C TYR A 96 7.98 6.72 -1.51
N SER A 97 7.82 7.80 -0.75
CA SER A 97 8.55 9.04 -0.97
C SER A 97 10.01 8.94 -0.56
N ASN A 98 10.87 9.78 -1.13
CA ASN A 98 12.27 9.91 -0.71
C ASN A 98 12.37 10.31 0.78
N TYR A 99 11.39 11.10 1.28
CA TYR A 99 11.33 11.44 2.70
C TYR A 99 11.14 10.17 3.55
N PHE A 100 10.19 9.33 3.21
CA PHE A 100 9.94 8.08 3.92
C PHE A 100 11.18 7.19 3.92
N MET A 101 11.78 6.94 2.77
CA MET A 101 12.90 6.03 2.63
C MET A 101 14.18 6.53 3.30
N ASN A 102 14.49 7.83 3.19
CA ASN A 102 15.80 8.37 3.54
C ASN A 102 15.82 9.14 4.87
N LYS A 103 14.66 9.59 5.38
CA LYS A 103 14.57 10.39 6.61
C LYS A 103 13.72 9.74 7.69
N PHE A 104 12.55 9.23 7.32
CA PHE A 104 11.62 8.65 8.28
C PHE A 104 12.06 7.25 8.71
N ARG A 105 12.18 6.33 7.77
CA ARG A 105 12.47 4.92 8.03
C ARG A 105 13.76 4.64 8.82
N PRO A 106 14.88 5.36 8.64
CA PRO A 106 16.09 5.14 9.43
C PRO A 106 15.94 5.39 10.94
N THR A 107 14.95 6.19 11.33
CA THR A 107 14.67 6.54 12.75
C THR A 107 13.41 5.88 13.30
N HIS A 108 12.62 5.23 12.44
CA HIS A 108 11.36 4.59 12.77
C HIS A 108 11.38 3.16 12.22
N PRO A 109 11.92 2.19 12.97
CA PRO A 109 11.96 0.79 12.53
C PRO A 109 10.54 0.29 12.28
N MET A 110 10.38 -0.47 11.19
CA MET A 110 9.12 -1.14 10.91
C MET A 110 8.88 -2.27 11.91
N LEU A 111 7.66 -2.72 12.01
CA LEU A 111 7.22 -3.67 13.03
C LEU A 111 8.14 -4.90 13.13
N ALA A 112 8.45 -5.57 12.02
CA ALA A 112 9.34 -6.74 12.02
C ALA A 112 10.77 -6.39 12.47
N GLU A 113 11.31 -5.23 12.04
CA GLU A 113 12.62 -4.72 12.45
C GLU A 113 12.66 -4.45 13.96
N TYR A 114 11.57 -3.88 14.49
CA TYR A 114 11.48 -3.57 15.92
C TYR A 114 11.41 -4.84 16.77
N PHE A 115 10.67 -5.85 16.33
CA PHE A 115 10.64 -7.15 16.99
C PHE A 115 12.02 -7.83 16.97
N GLU A 116 12.74 -7.78 15.84
CA GLU A 116 14.11 -8.30 15.76
C GLU A 116 15.06 -7.61 16.74
N GLN A 117 14.97 -6.27 16.86
CA GLN A 117 15.76 -5.49 17.82
C GLN A 117 15.46 -5.87 19.27
N ASN A 118 14.26 -6.42 19.55
CA ASN A 118 13.81 -6.87 20.87
C ASN A 118 13.99 -8.38 21.09
N GLY A 119 14.81 -9.04 20.27
CA GLY A 119 15.25 -10.43 20.48
C GLY A 119 14.30 -11.48 19.88
N TYR A 120 13.44 -11.09 18.93
CA TYR A 120 12.62 -12.04 18.18
C TYR A 120 13.36 -12.52 16.93
N TYR A 121 13.15 -13.78 16.57
CA TYR A 121 13.44 -14.24 15.23
C TYR A 121 12.40 -13.63 14.28
N ALA A 122 12.79 -12.64 13.49
CA ALA A 122 11.89 -11.96 12.59
C ALA A 122 12.04 -12.44 11.15
N HIS A 123 10.91 -12.76 10.49
CA HIS A 123 10.89 -13.17 9.09
C HIS A 123 9.64 -12.62 8.38
N THR A 124 9.81 -12.15 7.15
CA THR A 124 8.69 -11.61 6.37
C THR A 124 8.58 -12.32 5.02
N PHE A 125 7.35 -12.55 4.56
CA PHE A 125 7.04 -13.27 3.32
C PHE A 125 6.08 -12.45 2.45
N GLY A 126 6.33 -12.44 1.15
CA GLY A 126 5.41 -11.87 0.17
C GLY A 126 5.22 -10.36 0.30
N LYS A 127 3.96 -9.90 0.18
CA LYS A 127 3.64 -8.48 0.15
C LYS A 127 3.39 -7.92 1.56
N ILE A 128 4.46 -7.70 2.34
CA ILE A 128 4.39 -6.95 3.60
C ILE A 128 4.54 -5.45 3.32
N HIS A 129 5.53 -5.05 2.53
CA HIS A 129 5.70 -3.69 2.02
C HIS A 129 5.11 -3.53 0.61
N HIS A 130 4.94 -2.29 0.16
CA HIS A 130 4.51 -1.98 -1.21
C HIS A 130 5.69 -1.51 -2.07
N GLY A 131 6.46 -2.45 -2.61
CA GLY A 131 7.67 -2.12 -3.36
C GLY A 131 8.77 -1.49 -2.50
N GLY A 132 9.91 -1.23 -3.08
CA GLY A 132 11.07 -0.73 -2.35
C GLY A 132 11.85 -1.85 -1.66
N PRO A 133 12.93 -1.50 -0.95
CA PRO A 133 13.68 -2.47 -0.18
C PRO A 133 12.76 -3.06 0.90
N SER A 134 12.81 -4.35 1.01
CA SER A 134 12.34 -5.12 2.15
C SER A 134 12.92 -4.58 3.46
N ASP A 135 12.39 -5.06 4.57
CA ASP A 135 12.94 -4.80 5.89
C ASP A 135 14.45 -4.96 5.90
N ASN A 136 15.16 -4.10 6.66
CA ASN A 136 16.58 -4.27 6.96
C ASN A 136 16.77 -5.37 8.01
N LEU A 137 16.08 -6.50 7.80
CA LEU A 137 16.19 -7.66 8.67
C LEU A 137 17.53 -8.35 8.45
N LYS A 138 18.14 -8.82 9.52
CA LYS A 138 19.25 -9.78 9.48
C LYS A 138 18.78 -11.11 8.91
N THR A 139 17.51 -11.44 9.16
CA THR A 139 16.80 -12.59 8.61
C THR A 139 16.14 -12.26 7.29
N VAL A 140 16.07 -13.23 6.41
CA VAL A 140 15.75 -13.04 4.99
C VAL A 140 14.29 -12.70 4.76
N HIS A 141 14.02 -11.66 3.97
CA HIS A 141 12.73 -11.45 3.35
C HIS A 141 12.55 -12.37 2.15
N TYR A 142 11.58 -13.28 2.21
CA TYR A 142 11.20 -14.10 1.08
C TYR A 142 10.11 -13.42 0.25
N ASN A 143 10.46 -13.03 -0.95
CA ASN A 143 9.48 -12.64 -1.95
C ASN A 143 9.78 -13.45 -3.22
N PRO A 144 8.93 -14.43 -3.59
CA PRO A 144 9.08 -15.10 -4.86
C PRO A 144 9.07 -14.00 -5.91
N LYS A 145 10.10 -13.93 -6.74
CA LYS A 145 10.23 -12.89 -7.78
C LYS A 145 8.98 -12.92 -8.66
N THR A 146 7.97 -12.18 -8.19
CA THR A 146 6.70 -11.97 -8.86
C THR A 146 6.94 -10.90 -9.89
N GLY A 147 7.39 -11.24 -10.96
CA GLY A 147 7.59 -10.24 -11.96
C GLY A 147 8.59 -10.73 -12.98
N LEU A 148 8.32 -10.37 -14.14
CA LEU A 148 9.23 -10.32 -15.24
C LEU A 148 9.57 -11.64 -15.90
N ASN A 149 9.02 -12.78 -15.59
CA ASN A 149 9.15 -14.01 -16.37
C ASN A 149 8.77 -15.29 -15.60
N THR A 150 8.15 -15.17 -14.42
CA THR A 150 7.76 -16.34 -13.64
C THR A 150 6.31 -16.78 -13.88
N GLY A 151 5.49 -15.93 -14.52
CA GLY A 151 4.09 -16.23 -14.78
C GLY A 151 3.19 -16.43 -13.55
N LYS A 152 3.68 -16.11 -12.36
CA LYS A 152 2.99 -16.47 -11.10
C LYS A 152 1.76 -15.63 -10.76
N PHE A 153 1.52 -14.55 -11.48
CA PHE A 153 0.23 -13.85 -11.41
C PHE A 153 -0.85 -14.51 -12.25
N TYR A 154 -0.46 -15.15 -13.37
CA TYR A 154 -1.31 -15.98 -14.21
C TYR A 154 -0.65 -17.36 -14.34
N ALA A 155 -1.46 -18.38 -14.52
CA ALA A 155 -1.02 -19.76 -14.70
C ALA A 155 -1.19 -20.25 -16.16
N LEU A 156 -2.19 -19.70 -16.87
CA LEU A 156 -2.46 -20.06 -18.27
C LEU A 156 -1.41 -19.43 -19.19
N PRO A 157 -0.76 -20.22 -20.08
CA PRO A 157 0.29 -19.75 -20.98
C PRO A 157 -0.12 -18.53 -21.82
N GLU A 158 -1.34 -18.54 -22.36
CA GLU A 158 -1.87 -17.46 -23.18
C GLU A 158 -1.97 -16.11 -22.45
N ASN A 159 -2.15 -16.11 -21.12
CA ASN A 159 -2.17 -14.90 -20.32
C ASN A 159 -0.77 -14.46 -19.90
N ILE A 160 0.14 -15.42 -19.71
CA ILE A 160 1.55 -15.15 -19.44
C ILE A 160 2.19 -14.46 -20.65
N ASP A 161 1.93 -14.98 -21.86
CA ASP A 161 2.47 -14.45 -23.12
C ASP A 161 1.98 -13.03 -23.43
N LYS A 162 0.76 -12.69 -23.04
CA LYS A 162 0.19 -11.32 -23.13
C LYS A 162 0.77 -10.33 -22.11
N GLY A 163 1.87 -10.64 -21.46
CA GLY A 163 2.51 -9.78 -20.47
C GLY A 163 2.00 -9.97 -19.04
N GLY A 164 1.25 -11.03 -18.78
CA GLY A 164 0.70 -11.37 -17.46
C GLY A 164 1.75 -11.57 -16.37
N ALA A 165 3.00 -11.79 -16.71
CA ALA A 165 4.12 -11.86 -15.79
C ALA A 165 4.24 -10.63 -14.86
N ARG A 166 3.72 -9.46 -15.26
CA ARG A 166 3.69 -8.22 -14.46
C ARG A 166 2.40 -8.04 -13.66
N GLY A 167 1.50 -9.03 -13.70
CA GLY A 167 0.23 -9.01 -13.00
C GLY A 167 -0.84 -8.10 -13.59
N ARG A 168 -0.55 -7.35 -14.63
CA ARG A 168 -1.52 -6.50 -15.33
C ARG A 168 -0.98 -6.03 -16.68
N SER A 169 -1.83 -6.11 -17.67
CA SER A 169 -1.59 -5.57 -19.02
C SER A 169 -2.96 -5.25 -19.63
N ILE A 170 -3.01 -4.27 -20.53
CA ILE A 170 -4.21 -4.00 -21.34
C ILE A 170 -4.60 -5.18 -22.24
N GLU A 171 -3.75 -6.19 -22.34
CA GLU A 171 -3.96 -7.42 -23.11
C GLU A 171 -4.38 -8.62 -22.24
N THR A 172 -4.26 -8.51 -20.90
CA THR A 172 -4.61 -9.61 -19.98
C THR A 172 -5.98 -9.41 -19.35
N PRO A 173 -6.73 -10.51 -19.09
CA PRO A 173 -8.03 -10.41 -18.42
C PRO A 173 -7.88 -10.01 -16.95
N PRO A 174 -8.92 -9.42 -16.33
CA PRO A 174 -8.91 -9.05 -14.91
C PRO A 174 -9.06 -10.25 -13.97
N TYR A 175 -9.29 -11.44 -14.47
CA TYR A 175 -9.43 -12.69 -13.70
C TYR A 175 -8.93 -13.89 -14.48
N GLU A 176 -8.65 -14.98 -13.77
CA GLU A 176 -8.28 -16.29 -14.31
C GLU A 176 -8.65 -17.40 -13.32
N SER A 177 -9.17 -18.53 -13.85
CA SER A 177 -9.41 -19.76 -13.08
C SER A 177 -8.76 -20.95 -13.76
N ALA A 178 -7.48 -21.17 -13.50
CA ALA A 178 -6.76 -22.31 -14.07
C ALA A 178 -6.93 -23.56 -13.19
N ASP A 179 -7.04 -24.74 -13.80
CA ASP A 179 -7.04 -26.02 -13.09
C ASP A 179 -5.60 -26.41 -12.73
N VAL A 180 -5.15 -25.85 -11.61
CA VAL A 180 -3.76 -25.97 -11.14
C VAL A 180 -3.71 -26.05 -9.60
N GLN A 181 -2.55 -26.47 -9.07
CA GLN A 181 -2.28 -26.44 -7.64
C GLN A 181 -2.08 -24.99 -7.12
N ASP A 182 -2.20 -24.80 -5.81
CA ASP A 182 -2.08 -23.48 -5.16
C ASP A 182 -0.77 -22.77 -5.50
N GLU A 183 0.33 -23.53 -5.59
CA GLU A 183 1.69 -23.04 -5.83
C GLU A 183 1.94 -22.62 -7.30
N ALA A 184 0.99 -22.85 -8.19
CA ALA A 184 1.02 -22.27 -9.53
C ALA A 184 0.89 -20.75 -9.51
N TYR A 185 0.22 -20.22 -8.48
CA TYR A 185 0.12 -18.79 -8.20
C TYR A 185 1.02 -18.37 -7.03
N VAL A 186 1.34 -17.09 -6.99
CA VAL A 186 2.30 -16.50 -6.04
C VAL A 186 1.97 -16.73 -4.58
N ASP A 187 0.70 -16.68 -4.20
CA ASP A 187 0.30 -16.75 -2.79
C ASP A 187 0.43 -18.17 -2.23
N GLY A 188 0.25 -19.20 -3.06
CA GLY A 188 0.56 -20.59 -2.69
C GLY A 188 2.06 -20.81 -2.41
N LEU A 189 2.94 -20.20 -3.22
CA LEU A 189 4.39 -20.25 -2.98
C LEU A 189 4.77 -19.51 -1.69
N ILE A 190 4.15 -18.36 -1.43
CA ILE A 190 4.37 -17.59 -0.20
C ILE A 190 3.99 -18.44 1.01
N ALA A 191 2.81 -19.07 0.97
CA ALA A 191 2.35 -19.94 2.07
C ALA A 191 3.27 -21.16 2.26
N GLN A 192 3.68 -21.81 1.18
CA GLN A 192 4.58 -22.96 1.22
C GLN A 192 5.90 -22.63 1.92
N GLU A 193 6.54 -21.51 1.55
CA GLU A 193 7.80 -21.10 2.17
C GLU A 193 7.60 -20.62 3.63
N ALA A 194 6.49 -19.96 3.93
CA ALA A 194 6.18 -19.57 5.30
C ALA A 194 5.97 -20.80 6.21
N VAL A 195 5.22 -21.80 5.74
CA VAL A 195 5.04 -23.09 6.45
C VAL A 195 6.37 -23.77 6.73
N LYS A 196 7.27 -23.80 5.74
CA LYS A 196 8.61 -24.38 5.90
C LYS A 196 9.42 -23.67 6.99
N VAL A 197 9.39 -22.34 7.04
CA VAL A 197 10.11 -21.57 8.07
C VAL A 197 9.43 -21.71 9.44
N ILE A 198 8.11 -21.72 9.49
CA ILE A 198 7.37 -22.01 10.74
C ILE A 198 7.76 -23.39 11.28
N SER A 199 7.82 -24.41 10.44
CA SER A 199 8.21 -25.77 10.83
C SER A 199 9.64 -25.84 11.44
N GLN A 200 10.54 -24.98 11.02
CA GLN A 200 11.89 -24.86 11.56
C GLN A 200 11.91 -24.28 12.99
N GLN A 201 10.83 -23.61 13.43
CA GLN A 201 10.73 -23.03 14.76
C GLN A 201 10.37 -24.03 15.86
N LYS A 202 10.22 -25.32 15.55
CA LYS A 202 9.77 -26.37 16.50
C LYS A 202 10.65 -26.44 17.74
N GLU A 203 11.95 -26.49 17.55
CA GLU A 203 12.94 -26.68 18.62
C GLU A 203 13.58 -25.37 19.10
N THR A 204 13.18 -24.21 18.53
CA THR A 204 13.73 -22.92 18.94
C THR A 204 13.11 -22.45 20.25
N LYS A 205 13.92 -21.88 21.13
CA LYS A 205 13.48 -21.27 22.39
C LYS A 205 13.17 -19.78 22.23
N ASP A 206 13.79 -19.13 21.25
CA ASP A 206 13.56 -17.71 20.99
C ASP A 206 12.16 -17.51 20.39
N PRO A 207 11.44 -16.44 20.79
CA PRO A 207 10.16 -16.13 20.22
C PRO A 207 10.35 -15.66 18.77
N PHE A 208 9.35 -15.91 17.92
CA PHE A 208 9.37 -15.44 16.54
C PHE A 208 8.31 -14.38 16.26
N PHE A 209 8.65 -13.50 15.33
CA PHE A 209 7.74 -12.60 14.63
C PHE A 209 7.75 -12.97 13.14
N ILE A 210 6.70 -13.62 12.68
CA ILE A 210 6.55 -14.00 11.28
C ILE A 210 5.40 -13.21 10.67
N ALA A 211 5.68 -12.48 9.57
CA ALA A 211 4.67 -11.75 8.83
C ALA A 211 4.52 -12.32 7.41
N VAL A 212 3.28 -12.67 7.03
CA VAL A 212 2.95 -13.28 5.74
C VAL A 212 1.97 -12.38 4.99
N GLY A 213 2.41 -11.79 3.87
CA GLY A 213 1.63 -10.90 3.03
C GLY A 213 1.21 -11.56 1.73
N PHE A 214 -0.09 -11.82 1.57
CA PHE A 214 -0.68 -12.31 0.35
C PHE A 214 -1.00 -11.17 -0.62
N ASN A 215 -1.06 -11.48 -1.91
CA ASN A 215 -1.41 -10.53 -2.95
C ASN A 215 -2.91 -10.54 -3.25
N LYS A 216 -3.62 -11.64 -2.96
CA LYS A 216 -5.05 -11.74 -3.21
C LYS A 216 -5.85 -11.20 -2.01
N PRO A 217 -7.06 -10.69 -2.30
CA PRO A 217 -7.77 -10.62 -3.59
C PRO A 217 -7.44 -9.41 -4.49
N HIS A 218 -6.26 -8.80 -4.42
CA HIS A 218 -5.88 -7.73 -5.37
C HIS A 218 -5.94 -8.24 -6.83
N LEU A 219 -6.41 -7.37 -7.74
CA LEU A 219 -6.41 -7.61 -9.19
C LEU A 219 -5.03 -8.05 -9.73
N PRO A 220 -4.97 -8.96 -10.73
CA PRO A 220 -6.08 -9.69 -11.33
C PRO A 220 -6.68 -10.70 -10.34
N PHE A 221 -7.99 -10.94 -10.40
CA PHE A 221 -8.68 -11.88 -9.51
C PHE A 221 -8.43 -13.32 -9.95
N ASN A 222 -7.23 -13.81 -9.72
CA ASN A 222 -6.80 -15.12 -10.16
C ASN A 222 -6.72 -16.09 -8.98
N ALA A 223 -7.38 -17.23 -9.12
CA ALA A 223 -7.35 -18.32 -8.15
C ALA A 223 -7.41 -19.68 -8.88
N PRO A 224 -6.89 -20.77 -8.27
CA PRO A 224 -7.09 -22.12 -8.79
C PRO A 224 -8.57 -22.46 -8.95
N LYS A 225 -8.90 -23.22 -10.00
CA LYS A 225 -10.28 -23.58 -10.37
C LYS A 225 -11.10 -24.14 -9.21
N LYS A 226 -10.49 -24.96 -8.34
CA LYS A 226 -11.19 -25.53 -7.17
C LYS A 226 -11.81 -24.52 -6.21
N TYR A 227 -11.33 -23.26 -6.18
CA TYR A 227 -11.93 -22.18 -5.41
C TYR A 227 -13.01 -21.43 -6.18
N TRP A 228 -12.94 -21.41 -7.50
CA TRP A 228 -13.98 -20.91 -8.37
C TRP A 228 -15.23 -21.81 -8.32
N ASP A 229 -15.02 -23.12 -8.33
CA ASP A 229 -16.10 -24.12 -8.30
C ASP A 229 -16.90 -24.11 -6.97
N LEU A 230 -16.52 -23.27 -6.00
CA LEU A 230 -17.29 -23.04 -4.78
C LEU A 230 -18.46 -22.06 -4.97
N TYR A 231 -18.54 -21.38 -6.12
CA TYR A 231 -19.44 -20.27 -6.36
C TYR A 231 -20.12 -20.38 -7.72
N GLU A 232 -21.30 -19.76 -7.81
CA GLU A 232 -22.03 -19.58 -9.06
C GLU A 232 -22.21 -18.08 -9.34
N ASP A 233 -22.03 -17.65 -10.59
CA ASP A 233 -22.16 -16.23 -10.98
C ASP A 233 -23.55 -15.65 -10.59
N SER A 234 -24.61 -16.47 -10.72
CA SER A 234 -26.00 -16.11 -10.41
C SER A 234 -26.25 -15.78 -8.94
N GLU A 235 -25.42 -16.30 -8.03
CA GLU A 235 -25.52 -16.09 -6.59
C GLU A 235 -24.80 -14.81 -6.12
N MET A 236 -23.98 -14.20 -6.98
CA MET A 236 -23.22 -13.02 -6.62
C MET A 236 -24.10 -11.78 -6.50
N LEU A 237 -24.07 -11.15 -5.34
CA LEU A 237 -24.87 -9.96 -5.05
C LEU A 237 -24.20 -8.71 -5.63
N LEU A 238 -24.95 -7.98 -6.46
CA LEU A 238 -24.49 -6.70 -6.98
C LEU A 238 -24.49 -5.63 -5.89
N ALA A 239 -23.63 -4.64 -6.06
CA ALA A 239 -23.61 -3.48 -5.17
C ALA A 239 -25.00 -2.78 -5.16
N PRO A 240 -25.55 -2.47 -3.97
CA PRO A 240 -26.86 -1.83 -3.86
C PRO A 240 -26.84 -0.36 -4.32
N ASN A 241 -25.66 0.28 -4.35
CA ASN A 241 -25.46 1.68 -4.77
C ASN A 241 -24.42 1.75 -5.90
N GLN A 242 -24.84 1.46 -7.12
CA GLN A 242 -23.97 1.45 -8.31
C GLN A 242 -23.77 2.83 -8.96
N SER A 243 -24.27 3.89 -8.37
CA SER A 243 -24.11 5.26 -8.87
C SER A 243 -23.24 6.11 -7.94
N HIS A 244 -22.69 7.19 -8.50
CA HIS A 244 -22.02 8.20 -7.71
C HIS A 244 -22.96 8.73 -6.62
N PRO A 245 -22.50 8.93 -5.36
CA PRO A 245 -23.37 9.41 -4.29
C PRO A 245 -24.02 10.77 -4.62
N GLU A 246 -25.30 10.89 -4.34
CA GLU A 246 -26.03 12.14 -4.56
C GLU A 246 -25.40 13.29 -3.76
N ASN A 247 -25.33 14.48 -4.36
CA ASN A 247 -24.76 15.72 -3.76
C ASN A 247 -23.29 15.62 -3.34
N SER A 248 -22.58 14.58 -3.76
CA SER A 248 -21.16 14.41 -3.50
C SER A 248 -20.31 15.09 -4.58
N PRO A 249 -19.12 15.63 -4.25
CA PRO A 249 -18.26 16.23 -5.28
C PRO A 249 -17.77 15.17 -6.27
N SER A 250 -17.74 15.48 -7.55
CA SER A 250 -17.40 14.53 -8.63
C SER A 250 -16.04 13.85 -8.46
N TYR A 251 -15.14 14.44 -7.70
CA TYR A 251 -13.82 13.89 -7.40
C TYR A 251 -13.79 12.99 -6.16
N SER A 252 -14.89 12.82 -5.41
CA SER A 252 -14.94 11.88 -4.26
C SER A 252 -14.72 10.44 -4.70
N VAL A 253 -15.17 10.11 -5.93
CA VAL A 253 -14.93 8.84 -6.59
C VAL A 253 -14.15 9.08 -7.89
N THR A 254 -12.99 8.47 -8.03
CA THR A 254 -12.16 8.61 -9.23
C THR A 254 -11.55 7.28 -9.64
N HIS A 255 -11.13 7.18 -10.90
CA HIS A 255 -10.35 6.08 -11.48
C HIS A 255 -10.80 4.67 -11.13
N ASN A 256 -11.11 3.89 -12.14
CA ASN A 256 -11.47 2.49 -12.02
C ASN A 256 -10.23 1.62 -12.28
N SER A 257 -9.90 0.72 -11.36
CA SER A 257 -8.73 -0.17 -11.48
C SER A 257 -8.85 -1.15 -12.65
N LEU A 258 -10.08 -1.46 -13.09
CA LEU A 258 -10.35 -2.34 -14.21
C LEU A 258 -9.89 -1.78 -15.55
N ALA A 259 -9.79 -0.46 -15.70
CA ALA A 259 -9.35 0.19 -16.94
C ALA A 259 -7.95 -0.23 -17.44
N ARG A 260 -7.23 -1.00 -16.63
CA ARG A 260 -5.87 -1.48 -16.93
C ARG A 260 -5.84 -2.89 -17.52
N TYR A 261 -7.01 -3.48 -17.81
CA TYR A 261 -7.14 -4.85 -18.29
C TYR A 261 -7.80 -4.90 -19.66
N ALA A 262 -7.68 -6.05 -20.33
CA ALA A 262 -8.16 -6.27 -21.69
C ALA A 262 -9.64 -5.91 -21.84
N GLY A 263 -9.93 -5.11 -22.85
CA GLY A 263 -11.31 -4.72 -23.20
C GLY A 263 -12.00 -3.77 -22.20
N LEU A 264 -11.30 -3.27 -21.18
CA LEU A 264 -11.89 -2.51 -20.08
C LEU A 264 -11.41 -1.05 -19.98
N ASN A 265 -10.70 -0.55 -20.99
CA ASN A 265 -10.20 0.83 -21.04
C ASN A 265 -11.32 1.89 -20.99
N TYR A 266 -12.54 1.56 -21.41
CA TYR A 266 -13.73 2.40 -21.35
C TYR A 266 -14.20 2.72 -19.92
N TYR A 267 -13.75 1.97 -18.91
CA TYR A 267 -14.03 2.28 -17.50
C TYR A 267 -13.43 3.62 -17.02
N ASN A 268 -12.61 4.26 -17.82
CA ASN A 268 -12.16 5.62 -17.56
C ASN A 268 -13.18 6.70 -17.98
N THR A 269 -14.28 6.32 -18.60
CA THR A 269 -15.37 7.25 -18.96
C THR A 269 -16.37 7.41 -17.82
N PRO A 270 -16.77 8.63 -17.44
CA PRO A 270 -17.54 8.90 -16.22
C PRO A 270 -18.91 8.20 -16.14
N ASN A 271 -19.52 7.85 -17.27
CA ASN A 271 -20.90 7.34 -17.34
C ASN A 271 -20.98 5.85 -17.73
N HIS A 272 -19.86 5.14 -17.72
CA HIS A 272 -19.91 3.73 -18.07
C HIS A 272 -20.36 2.89 -16.87
N VAL A 273 -21.42 2.13 -17.06
CA VAL A 273 -21.90 1.13 -16.10
C VAL A 273 -21.50 -0.26 -16.60
N THR A 274 -20.88 -1.04 -15.72
CA THR A 274 -20.53 -2.44 -16.01
C THR A 274 -21.81 -3.26 -16.14
N PRO A 275 -21.98 -4.09 -17.19
CA PRO A 275 -23.11 -5.01 -17.28
C PRO A 275 -23.20 -5.93 -16.05
N ASP A 276 -24.40 -6.22 -15.59
CA ASP A 276 -24.66 -6.95 -14.35
C ASP A 276 -24.04 -8.36 -14.32
N ASP A 277 -24.16 -9.10 -15.42
CA ASP A 277 -23.55 -10.41 -15.59
C ASP A 277 -22.02 -10.36 -15.47
N TYR A 278 -21.40 -9.32 -16.03
CA TYR A 278 -19.96 -9.12 -15.90
C TYR A 278 -19.55 -8.68 -14.50
N GLN A 279 -20.37 -7.85 -13.82
CA GLN A 279 -20.15 -7.52 -12.41
C GLN A 279 -20.19 -8.78 -11.53
N ARG A 280 -21.20 -9.65 -11.73
CA ARG A 280 -21.32 -10.92 -11.03
C ARG A 280 -20.08 -11.79 -11.23
N LYS A 281 -19.58 -11.86 -12.46
CA LYS A 281 -18.34 -12.57 -12.79
C LYS A 281 -17.11 -12.03 -12.04
N LEU A 282 -17.01 -10.72 -11.92
CA LEU A 282 -15.92 -10.09 -11.17
C LEU A 282 -16.02 -10.32 -9.66
N ILE A 283 -17.26 -10.32 -9.11
CA ILE A 283 -17.52 -10.61 -7.70
C ILE A 283 -17.22 -12.07 -7.40
N HIS A 284 -17.63 -13.00 -8.27
CA HIS A 284 -17.27 -14.42 -8.20
C HIS A 284 -15.74 -14.60 -8.16
N ALA A 285 -15.05 -13.96 -9.09
CA ALA A 285 -13.57 -13.99 -9.15
C ALA A 285 -12.92 -13.48 -7.85
N TYR A 286 -13.47 -12.42 -7.29
CA TYR A 286 -13.01 -11.87 -6.01
C TYR A 286 -13.28 -12.84 -4.85
N ALA A 287 -14.47 -13.44 -4.79
CA ALA A 287 -14.83 -14.46 -3.80
C ALA A 287 -13.93 -15.69 -3.88
N ALA A 288 -13.64 -16.18 -5.08
CA ALA A 288 -12.68 -17.28 -5.30
C ALA A 288 -11.28 -16.94 -4.78
N CYS A 289 -10.82 -15.70 -4.97
CA CYS A 289 -9.56 -15.23 -4.40
C CYS A 289 -9.57 -15.20 -2.87
N ILE A 290 -10.70 -14.84 -2.24
CA ILE A 290 -10.83 -14.89 -0.78
C ILE A 290 -10.72 -16.33 -0.28
N SER A 291 -11.43 -17.28 -0.89
CA SER A 291 -11.34 -18.70 -0.51
C SER A 291 -9.94 -19.27 -0.73
N TYR A 292 -9.25 -18.82 -1.77
CA TYR A 292 -7.85 -19.19 -2.01
C TYR A 292 -6.93 -18.69 -0.88
N VAL A 293 -7.07 -17.43 -0.46
CA VAL A 293 -6.31 -16.88 0.68
C VAL A 293 -6.68 -17.59 1.98
N ASP A 294 -7.98 -17.86 2.22
CA ASP A 294 -8.46 -18.58 3.38
C ASP A 294 -7.77 -19.95 3.53
N ALA A 295 -7.64 -20.68 2.44
CA ALA A 295 -6.94 -21.97 2.43
C ALA A 295 -5.44 -21.82 2.79
N GLN A 296 -4.78 -20.75 2.31
CA GLN A 296 -3.39 -20.47 2.68
C GLN A 296 -3.26 -20.09 4.17
N VAL A 297 -4.20 -19.33 4.71
CA VAL A 297 -4.29 -19.03 6.15
C VAL A 297 -4.43 -20.33 6.95
N GLY A 298 -5.25 -21.26 6.47
CA GLY A 298 -5.41 -22.58 7.06
C GLY A 298 -4.08 -23.35 7.18
N LYS A 299 -3.28 -23.37 6.11
CA LYS A 299 -1.95 -24.02 6.10
C LYS A 299 -1.00 -23.42 7.15
N LEU A 300 -0.98 -22.09 7.28
CA LEU A 300 -0.14 -21.40 8.28
C LEU A 300 -0.57 -21.76 9.73
N ILE A 301 -1.87 -21.75 10.00
CA ILE A 301 -2.40 -22.08 11.32
C ILE A 301 -2.13 -23.56 11.66
N GLU A 302 -2.30 -24.46 10.71
CA GLU A 302 -2.03 -25.88 10.91
C GLU A 302 -0.55 -26.14 11.19
N SER A 303 0.35 -25.48 10.47
CA SER A 303 1.79 -25.63 10.74
C SER A 303 2.19 -25.20 12.16
N LEU A 304 1.54 -24.18 12.74
CA LEU A 304 1.75 -23.78 14.14
C LEU A 304 1.30 -24.88 15.11
N LYS A 305 0.19 -25.57 14.81
CA LYS A 305 -0.30 -26.68 15.64
C LYS A 305 0.61 -27.89 15.56
N GLU A 306 1.08 -28.24 14.36
CA GLU A 306 1.99 -29.37 14.15
C GLU A 306 3.31 -29.23 14.93
N ILE A 307 3.81 -28.01 15.10
CA ILE A 307 5.01 -27.74 15.90
C ILE A 307 4.71 -27.46 17.39
N GLY A 308 3.43 -27.49 17.81
CA GLY A 308 3.02 -27.24 19.20
C GLY A 308 3.15 -25.78 19.66
N LYS A 309 3.24 -24.81 18.74
CA LYS A 309 3.40 -23.37 19.07
C LYS A 309 2.09 -22.57 18.95
N TYR A 310 0.98 -23.20 18.51
CA TYR A 310 -0.30 -22.51 18.31
C TYR A 310 -0.80 -21.80 19.58
N ASP A 311 -0.76 -22.49 20.74
CA ASP A 311 -1.24 -21.96 22.01
C ASP A 311 -0.28 -20.95 22.67
N ASN A 312 0.89 -20.70 22.06
CA ASN A 312 1.84 -19.66 22.48
C ASN A 312 2.06 -18.60 21.37
N THR A 313 1.12 -18.47 20.43
CA THR A 313 1.24 -17.54 19.31
C THR A 313 0.07 -16.57 19.24
N ILE A 314 0.36 -15.27 19.17
CA ILE A 314 -0.61 -14.24 18.77
C ILE A 314 -0.76 -14.33 17.27
N ILE A 315 -1.98 -14.56 16.78
CA ILE A 315 -2.28 -14.61 15.35
C ILE A 315 -3.15 -13.40 15.01
N VAL A 316 -2.68 -12.58 14.09
CA VAL A 316 -3.41 -11.41 13.59
C VAL A 316 -3.69 -11.58 12.12
N PHE A 317 -4.96 -11.47 11.71
CA PHE A 317 -5.38 -11.41 10.33
C PHE A 317 -5.94 -10.03 10.00
N ILE A 318 -5.37 -9.41 8.97
CA ILE A 318 -5.75 -8.08 8.46
C ILE A 318 -5.74 -8.04 6.92
N SER A 319 -6.33 -6.97 6.37
CA SER A 319 -6.09 -6.52 5.00
C SER A 319 -5.47 -5.14 5.00
N ASP A 320 -4.66 -4.80 4.01
CA ASP A 320 -4.04 -3.48 3.97
C ASP A 320 -5.05 -2.34 3.74
N HIS A 321 -6.14 -2.56 3.02
CA HIS A 321 -7.32 -1.70 2.86
C HIS A 321 -8.47 -2.50 2.26
N GLY A 322 -9.64 -1.87 2.17
CA GLY A 322 -10.81 -2.45 1.53
C GLY A 322 -10.82 -2.26 0.01
N TYR A 323 -11.98 -2.52 -0.60
CA TYR A 323 -12.18 -2.49 -2.05
C TYR A 323 -13.64 -2.24 -2.42
N HIS A 324 -13.90 -1.47 -3.47
CA HIS A 324 -15.22 -1.31 -4.06
C HIS A 324 -15.45 -2.40 -5.10
N LEU A 325 -16.56 -3.12 -4.99
CA LEU A 325 -17.03 -4.13 -5.93
C LEU A 325 -18.28 -3.61 -6.65
N GLY A 326 -18.14 -2.55 -7.46
CA GLY A 326 -19.24 -1.89 -8.13
C GLY A 326 -19.92 -0.77 -7.34
N HIS A 327 -19.73 -0.69 -6.02
CA HIS A 327 -20.26 0.38 -5.18
C HIS A 327 -19.79 1.75 -5.67
N GLN A 328 -20.67 2.73 -5.69
CA GLN A 328 -20.43 4.07 -6.23
C GLN A 328 -19.88 4.05 -7.67
N ASN A 329 -20.26 3.06 -8.47
CA ASN A 329 -19.74 2.81 -9.82
C ASN A 329 -18.21 2.67 -9.87
N LYS A 330 -17.62 2.08 -8.82
CA LYS A 330 -16.18 1.95 -8.67
C LYS A 330 -15.75 0.50 -8.49
N TRP A 331 -14.67 0.13 -9.18
CA TRP A 331 -13.90 -1.10 -8.99
C TRP A 331 -12.49 -0.74 -8.57
N GLY A 332 -12.22 -0.82 -7.29
CA GLY A 332 -10.94 -0.39 -6.72
C GLY A 332 -11.06 0.15 -5.30
N LYS A 333 -10.05 0.84 -4.91
CA LYS A 333 -9.86 1.51 -3.62
C LYS A 333 -9.74 3.02 -3.85
N THR A 334 -8.90 3.71 -3.16
CA THR A 334 -8.54 5.11 -3.39
C THR A 334 -9.67 6.10 -3.12
N THR A 335 -10.43 5.86 -2.05
CA THR A 335 -11.49 6.74 -1.54
C THR A 335 -11.47 6.78 -0.02
N ASN A 336 -12.26 7.69 0.57
CA ASN A 336 -12.53 7.71 2.01
C ASN A 336 -13.81 6.97 2.39
N PHE A 337 -14.50 6.31 1.45
CA PHE A 337 -15.73 5.57 1.72
C PHE A 337 -15.50 4.31 2.56
N GLU A 338 -16.55 3.84 3.20
CA GLU A 338 -16.56 2.66 4.09
C GLU A 338 -15.96 1.43 3.41
N ASN A 339 -16.34 1.16 2.14
CA ASN A 339 -15.85 0.01 1.40
C ASN A 339 -14.33 -0.03 1.19
N ALA A 340 -13.67 1.12 1.22
CA ALA A 340 -12.23 1.23 1.05
C ALA A 340 -11.48 1.37 2.38
N THR A 341 -12.10 1.99 3.39
CA THR A 341 -11.41 2.32 4.66
C THR A 341 -11.69 1.34 5.78
N ARG A 342 -12.88 0.68 5.79
CA ARG A 342 -13.21 -0.38 6.75
C ARG A 342 -12.65 -1.72 6.29
N VAL A 343 -11.99 -2.41 7.21
CA VAL A 343 -11.16 -3.58 6.89
C VAL A 343 -11.30 -4.67 7.96
N PRO A 344 -11.06 -5.95 7.60
CA PRO A 344 -11.06 -7.03 8.59
C PRO A 344 -9.90 -6.91 9.56
N LEU A 345 -10.18 -7.05 10.85
CA LEU A 345 -9.20 -7.18 11.92
C LEU A 345 -9.64 -8.28 12.87
N ILE A 346 -8.87 -9.36 12.90
CA ILE A 346 -9.08 -10.50 13.79
C ILE A 346 -7.80 -10.73 14.57
N VAL A 347 -7.91 -10.82 15.90
CA VAL A 347 -6.77 -11.07 16.80
C VAL A 347 -7.07 -12.28 17.66
N SER A 348 -6.31 -13.35 17.48
CA SER A 348 -6.30 -14.51 18.39
C SER A 348 -5.08 -14.40 19.28
N SER A 349 -5.30 -14.33 20.59
CA SER A 349 -4.24 -14.26 21.60
C SER A 349 -4.41 -15.35 22.63
N PRO A 350 -3.36 -16.07 23.03
CA PRO A 350 -3.42 -17.13 24.04
C PRO A 350 -3.99 -16.68 25.38
N THR A 351 -3.74 -15.42 25.74
CA THR A 351 -4.05 -14.86 27.06
C THR A 351 -5.37 -14.09 27.14
N HIS A 352 -6.12 -13.98 26.03
CA HIS A 352 -7.33 -13.17 25.97
C HIS A 352 -8.58 -13.98 25.61
N LYS A 353 -9.76 -13.37 25.86
CA LYS A 353 -11.07 -14.00 25.63
C LYS A 353 -11.26 -14.40 24.18
N LYS A 354 -11.78 -15.61 23.96
CA LYS A 354 -12.06 -16.19 22.64
C LYS A 354 -13.53 -15.98 22.25
N GLY A 355 -13.79 -15.91 20.95
CA GLY A 355 -15.14 -15.84 20.37
C GLY A 355 -15.89 -14.57 20.70
N LYS A 356 -15.20 -13.45 20.87
CA LYS A 356 -15.80 -12.15 21.15
C LYS A 356 -15.73 -11.23 19.94
N ARG A 357 -16.57 -10.22 19.98
CA ARG A 357 -16.70 -9.22 18.92
C ARG A 357 -16.75 -7.82 19.54
N SER A 358 -15.98 -6.89 19.01
CA SER A 358 -16.04 -5.49 19.44
C SER A 358 -16.60 -4.60 18.32
N THR A 359 -17.49 -3.69 18.69
CA THR A 359 -18.04 -2.65 17.82
C THR A 359 -17.34 -1.31 18.01
N GLN A 360 -16.32 -1.26 18.87
CA GLN A 360 -15.55 -0.05 19.11
C GLN A 360 -14.69 0.32 17.91
N LEU A 361 -14.45 1.62 17.73
CA LEU A 361 -13.62 2.14 16.63
C LEU A 361 -12.14 1.87 16.94
N VAL A 362 -11.47 1.15 16.07
CA VAL A 362 -10.02 0.94 16.11
C VAL A 362 -9.39 1.34 14.78
N GLU A 363 -8.13 1.66 14.82
CA GLU A 363 -7.39 2.12 13.64
C GLU A 363 -6.17 1.22 13.42
N TYR A 364 -5.78 1.00 12.16
CA TYR A 364 -4.63 0.13 11.87
C TYR A 364 -3.29 0.67 12.37
N VAL A 365 -3.15 1.98 12.50
CA VAL A 365 -1.99 2.58 13.18
C VAL A 365 -1.82 2.10 14.63
N ASP A 366 -2.89 1.58 15.25
CA ASP A 366 -2.88 1.03 16.61
C ASP A 366 -2.24 -0.36 16.72
N LEU A 367 -2.11 -1.06 15.58
CA LEU A 367 -1.61 -2.44 15.56
C LEU A 367 -0.19 -2.56 16.10
N TYR A 368 0.68 -1.62 15.74
CA TYR A 368 2.07 -1.60 16.23
C TYR A 368 2.13 -1.55 17.76
N ALA A 369 1.46 -0.56 18.35
CA ALA A 369 1.39 -0.41 19.81
C ALA A 369 0.75 -1.63 20.48
N THR A 370 -0.28 -2.21 19.85
CA THR A 370 -0.99 -3.38 20.41
C THR A 370 -0.11 -4.62 20.42
N LEU A 371 0.64 -4.89 19.35
CA LEU A 371 1.53 -6.05 19.31
C LEU A 371 2.69 -5.90 20.29
N CYS A 372 3.25 -4.70 20.44
CA CYS A 372 4.25 -4.43 21.49
C CYS A 372 3.67 -4.71 22.88
N ASP A 373 2.49 -4.17 23.21
CA ASP A 373 1.84 -4.34 24.51
C ASP A 373 1.46 -5.81 24.82
N LEU A 374 1.02 -6.55 23.79
CA LEU A 374 0.68 -7.98 23.95
C LEU A 374 1.90 -8.87 24.16
N THR A 375 3.06 -8.44 23.73
CA THR A 375 4.35 -9.16 23.83
C THR A 375 5.27 -8.59 24.90
N GLU A 376 4.77 -7.63 25.67
CA GLU A 376 5.53 -6.96 26.75
C GLU A 376 6.82 -6.30 26.26
N ILE A 377 6.79 -5.78 25.02
CA ILE A 377 7.84 -4.94 24.44
C ILE A 377 7.42 -3.49 24.62
N ASP A 378 8.37 -2.62 24.96
CA ASP A 378 8.12 -1.18 25.10
C ASP A 378 7.52 -0.59 23.81
N ILE A 379 6.48 0.22 23.95
CA ILE A 379 5.90 0.95 22.83
C ILE A 379 6.78 2.17 22.54
N PRO A 380 7.35 2.31 21.34
CA PRO A 380 8.19 3.46 21.03
C PRO A 380 7.44 4.79 21.15
N GLU A 381 8.08 5.81 21.73
CA GLU A 381 7.46 7.13 21.97
C GLU A 381 6.97 7.82 20.69
N TYR A 382 7.56 7.52 19.53
CA TYR A 382 7.12 8.06 18.25
C TYR A 382 5.79 7.48 17.76
N THR A 383 5.30 6.38 18.34
CA THR A 383 4.10 5.68 17.87
C THR A 383 2.85 6.54 18.07
N GLU A 384 2.12 6.80 16.98
CA GLU A 384 0.86 7.57 17.00
C GLU A 384 -0.37 6.68 17.23
N GLY A 385 -0.19 5.37 17.17
CA GLY A 385 -1.20 4.38 17.51
C GLY A 385 -1.35 4.21 19.02
N THR A 386 -2.50 3.67 19.43
CA THR A 386 -2.85 3.38 20.81
C THR A 386 -3.21 1.91 20.95
N SER A 387 -2.56 1.19 21.88
CA SER A 387 -2.84 -0.24 22.08
C SER A 387 -4.32 -0.48 22.38
N PHE A 388 -4.96 -1.33 21.59
CA PHE A 388 -6.34 -1.79 21.83
C PHE A 388 -6.38 -3.10 22.63
N LYS A 389 -5.29 -3.52 23.28
CA LYS A 389 -5.28 -4.67 24.23
C LYS A 389 -6.42 -4.60 25.26
N PRO A 390 -6.79 -3.43 25.82
CA PRO A 390 -7.93 -3.33 26.73
C PRO A 390 -9.27 -3.77 26.12
N LEU A 391 -9.44 -3.71 24.81
CA LEU A 391 -10.63 -4.24 24.14
C LEU A 391 -10.62 -5.76 24.02
N LEU A 392 -9.45 -6.39 23.98
CA LEU A 392 -9.34 -7.85 24.04
C LEU A 392 -9.80 -8.40 25.39
N GLU A 393 -9.64 -7.63 26.47
CA GLU A 393 -10.11 -7.95 27.81
C GLU A 393 -11.61 -7.66 27.96
N ASN A 394 -12.04 -6.47 27.53
CA ASN A 394 -13.42 -6.01 27.57
C ASN A 394 -13.84 -5.36 26.24
N PRO A 395 -14.49 -6.13 25.33
CA PRO A 395 -14.84 -5.67 23.99
C PRO A 395 -15.82 -4.49 23.95
N ASP A 396 -16.58 -4.27 25.04
CA ASP A 396 -17.60 -3.24 25.14
C ASP A 396 -17.09 -1.95 25.84
N ARG A 397 -15.82 -1.95 26.29
CA ARG A 397 -15.20 -0.80 26.90
C ARG A 397 -15.30 0.41 25.95
N LYS A 398 -15.78 1.55 26.46
CA LYS A 398 -15.75 2.82 25.70
C LYS A 398 -14.33 3.09 25.20
N TRP A 399 -14.23 3.39 23.92
CA TRP A 399 -12.95 3.53 23.22
C TRP A 399 -12.89 4.84 22.44
N LYS A 400 -12.16 4.85 21.33
CA LYS A 400 -12.01 6.06 20.50
C LYS A 400 -13.36 6.61 20.03
N THR A 401 -13.47 7.94 20.00
CA THR A 401 -14.69 8.62 19.55
C THR A 401 -14.73 8.83 18.04
N ALA A 402 -13.58 8.67 17.36
CA ALA A 402 -13.47 8.70 15.90
C ALA A 402 -12.25 7.92 15.40
N ALA A 403 -12.36 7.37 14.19
CA ALA A 403 -11.24 6.89 13.39
C ALA A 403 -10.96 7.87 12.25
N PHE A 404 -9.68 8.06 11.91
CA PHE A 404 -9.22 9.07 10.95
C PHE A 404 -8.67 8.42 9.69
N SER A 405 -9.15 8.88 8.55
CA SER A 405 -8.65 8.47 7.24
C SER A 405 -8.40 9.70 6.36
N GLN A 406 -7.57 9.54 5.34
CA GLN A 406 -7.32 10.60 4.37
C GLN A 406 -7.13 10.02 2.97
N PHE A 407 -7.41 10.81 1.94
CA PHE A 407 -7.06 10.44 0.57
C PHE A 407 -6.87 11.67 -0.34
N PRO A 408 -5.74 11.77 -1.05
CA PRO A 408 -5.48 12.89 -1.96
C PRO A 408 -6.25 12.77 -3.29
N ARG A 409 -6.50 13.93 -3.91
CA ARG A 409 -6.99 14.07 -5.28
C ARG A 409 -6.05 14.95 -6.09
N GLY A 410 -5.16 14.30 -6.79
CA GLY A 410 -4.08 15.02 -7.47
C GLY A 410 -3.20 15.79 -6.48
N ARG A 411 -2.56 16.88 -6.94
CA ARG A 411 -1.55 17.60 -6.15
C ARG A 411 -2.10 18.76 -5.30
N LYS A 412 -3.40 19.01 -5.29
CA LYS A 412 -3.95 20.24 -4.69
C LYS A 412 -5.10 20.03 -3.74
N LEU A 413 -5.61 18.84 -3.64
CA LEU A 413 -6.82 18.54 -2.88
C LEU A 413 -6.60 17.29 -2.02
N GLU A 414 -6.87 17.39 -0.74
CA GLU A 414 -6.79 16.30 0.24
C GLU A 414 -8.14 16.13 0.91
N GLY A 415 -8.68 14.91 0.92
CA GLY A 415 -9.87 14.56 1.66
C GLY A 415 -9.49 14.02 3.03
N TYR A 416 -9.73 14.80 4.07
CA TYR A 416 -9.60 14.34 5.47
C TYR A 416 -10.94 13.86 5.98
N SER A 417 -10.99 12.66 6.52
CA SER A 417 -12.21 11.99 6.92
C SER A 417 -12.15 11.50 8.36
N ILE A 418 -13.26 11.65 9.08
CA ILE A 418 -13.50 10.95 10.35
C ILE A 418 -14.69 10.01 10.23
N ARG A 419 -14.58 8.86 10.88
CA ARG A 419 -15.66 7.90 11.10
C ARG A 419 -15.97 7.87 12.59
N THR A 420 -17.13 8.37 12.98
CA THR A 420 -17.68 8.25 14.34
C THR A 420 -18.54 6.97 14.44
N ALA A 421 -19.21 6.73 15.55
CA ALA A 421 -20.13 5.60 15.67
C ALA A 421 -21.25 5.65 14.61
N ASP A 422 -21.77 6.85 14.32
CA ASP A 422 -22.97 7.05 13.51
C ASP A 422 -22.71 7.68 12.15
N TYR A 423 -21.63 8.44 11.99
CA TYR A 423 -21.42 9.28 10.81
C TYR A 423 -20.03 9.11 10.23
N ARG A 424 -19.96 9.25 8.91
CA ARG A 424 -18.71 9.60 8.21
C ARG A 424 -18.79 11.04 7.76
N TYR A 425 -17.76 11.82 8.11
CA TYR A 425 -17.60 13.20 7.69
C TYR A 425 -16.27 13.39 7.00
N THR A 426 -16.27 14.03 5.83
CA THR A 426 -15.05 14.29 5.02
C THR A 426 -14.99 15.76 4.63
N GLU A 427 -13.85 16.39 4.87
CA GLU A 427 -13.52 17.71 4.32
C GLU A 427 -12.50 17.58 3.20
N TRP A 428 -12.83 18.13 2.06
CA TRP A 428 -11.90 18.26 0.95
C TRP A 428 -11.19 19.60 1.02
N ARG A 429 -9.90 19.58 1.32
CA ARG A 429 -9.09 20.76 1.58
C ARG A 429 -8.08 21.01 0.49
N LEU A 430 -8.05 22.24 0.00
CA LEU A 430 -6.99 22.71 -0.90
C LEU A 430 -5.66 22.81 -0.15
N SER A 431 -4.54 22.79 -0.86
CA SER A 431 -3.18 22.87 -0.28
C SER A 431 -2.94 24.10 0.63
N GLN A 432 -3.81 25.10 0.58
CA GLN A 432 -3.79 26.31 1.40
C GLN A 432 -4.68 26.19 2.65
N GLY A 433 -5.25 24.99 2.90
CA GLY A 433 -6.14 24.75 4.02
C GLY A 433 -7.60 25.18 3.81
N LYS A 434 -7.94 25.82 2.68
CA LYS A 434 -9.31 26.21 2.36
C LYS A 434 -10.13 24.97 2.06
N ILE A 435 -11.30 24.84 2.69
CA ILE A 435 -12.28 23.80 2.40
C ILE A 435 -12.91 24.10 1.04
N ASP A 436 -12.85 23.13 0.13
CA ASP A 436 -13.46 23.17 -1.18
C ASP A 436 -14.90 22.62 -1.13
N SER A 437 -15.07 21.47 -0.47
CA SER A 437 -16.37 20.84 -0.26
C SER A 437 -16.36 19.92 0.96
N VAL A 438 -17.54 19.49 1.39
CA VAL A 438 -17.72 18.55 2.51
C VAL A 438 -18.67 17.43 2.14
N GLU A 439 -18.49 16.29 2.78
CA GLU A 439 -19.41 15.15 2.69
C GLU A 439 -19.80 14.68 4.09
N LEU A 440 -21.07 14.32 4.25
CA LEU A 440 -21.62 13.73 5.47
C LEU A 440 -22.54 12.56 5.10
N TYR A 441 -22.25 11.39 5.67
CA TYR A 441 -23.05 10.17 5.50
C TYR A 441 -23.53 9.67 6.87
N ASP A 442 -24.82 9.33 6.97
CA ASP A 442 -25.46 8.82 8.18
C ASP A 442 -25.51 7.28 8.14
N HIS A 443 -24.60 6.63 8.83
CA HIS A 443 -24.49 5.18 8.84
C HIS A 443 -25.61 4.44 9.56
N LYS A 444 -26.52 5.14 10.26
CA LYS A 444 -27.73 4.53 10.81
C LYS A 444 -28.80 4.32 9.74
N ASN A 445 -28.90 5.26 8.79
CA ASN A 445 -29.94 5.28 7.77
C ASN A 445 -29.40 5.03 6.35
N ASP A 446 -28.12 5.25 6.10
CA ASP A 446 -27.44 5.09 4.81
C ASP A 446 -26.04 4.49 5.01
N ALA A 447 -25.97 3.25 5.46
CA ALA A 447 -24.70 2.56 5.70
C ALA A 447 -23.86 2.33 4.42
N ILE A 448 -24.48 2.50 3.24
CA ILE A 448 -23.84 2.34 1.92
C ILE A 448 -23.35 3.66 1.31
N GLU A 449 -23.50 4.78 2.03
CA GLU A 449 -23.00 6.09 1.65
C GLU A 449 -23.50 6.56 0.27
N SER A 450 -24.84 6.54 0.11
CA SER A 450 -25.53 6.86 -1.16
C SER A 450 -25.81 8.34 -1.33
N ILE A 451 -26.03 9.08 -0.23
CA ILE A 451 -26.49 10.47 -0.24
C ILE A 451 -25.64 11.32 0.68
N ASN A 452 -24.94 12.29 0.13
CA ASN A 452 -24.28 13.32 0.92
C ASN A 452 -25.34 14.29 1.49
N ILE A 453 -25.48 14.29 2.81
CA ILE A 453 -26.44 15.11 3.54
C ILE A 453 -25.84 16.36 4.17
N ALA A 454 -24.55 16.68 3.88
CA ALA A 454 -23.82 17.79 4.52
C ALA A 454 -24.49 19.17 4.28
N TYR A 455 -25.14 19.34 3.12
CA TYR A 455 -25.70 20.63 2.73
C TYR A 455 -27.17 20.83 3.13
N LYS A 456 -27.76 19.86 3.84
CA LYS A 456 -29.10 20.03 4.38
C LYS A 456 -29.07 20.99 5.58
N LYS A 457 -29.98 21.94 5.63
CA LYS A 457 -30.03 22.98 6.68
C LYS A 457 -30.10 22.40 8.08
N GLU A 458 -30.86 21.34 8.28
CA GLU A 458 -30.98 20.62 9.55
C GLU A 458 -29.67 20.00 10.04
N ASN A 459 -28.70 19.78 9.15
CA ASN A 459 -27.40 19.18 9.48
C ASN A 459 -26.27 20.21 9.74
N GLU A 460 -26.55 21.51 9.61
CA GLU A 460 -25.53 22.55 9.76
C GLU A 460 -24.79 22.46 11.11
N SER A 461 -25.53 22.26 12.20
CA SER A 461 -24.94 22.10 13.55
C SER A 461 -24.07 20.87 13.66
N LEU A 462 -24.51 19.74 13.09
CA LEU A 462 -23.78 18.47 13.07
C LEU A 462 -22.50 18.56 12.21
N VAL A 463 -22.59 19.20 11.05
CA VAL A 463 -21.43 19.47 10.19
C VAL A 463 -20.37 20.29 10.94
N ASN A 464 -20.80 21.34 11.65
CA ASN A 464 -19.90 22.16 12.46
C ASN A 464 -19.26 21.38 13.61
N GLU A 465 -20.01 20.54 14.32
CA GLU A 465 -19.48 19.65 15.36
C GLU A 465 -18.43 18.69 14.82
N LEU A 466 -18.74 17.99 13.71
CA LEU A 466 -17.84 17.01 13.10
C LEU A 466 -16.59 17.68 12.51
N SER A 467 -16.74 18.89 11.95
CA SER A 467 -15.61 19.71 11.52
C SER A 467 -14.69 20.07 12.68
N GLN A 468 -15.23 20.50 13.82
CA GLN A 468 -14.45 20.77 15.03
C GLN A 468 -13.73 19.50 15.51
N LYS A 469 -14.41 18.34 15.52
CA LYS A 469 -13.82 17.06 15.92
C LYS A 469 -12.68 16.66 14.97
N LEU A 470 -12.86 16.80 13.65
CA LEU A 470 -11.81 16.54 12.67
C LEU A 470 -10.60 17.46 12.89
N ASN A 471 -10.83 18.76 13.15
CA ASN A 471 -9.78 19.74 13.36
C ASN A 471 -9.07 19.59 14.72
N ALA A 472 -9.73 19.10 15.75
CA ALA A 472 -9.10 18.75 17.03
C ALA A 472 -8.11 17.57 16.88
N GLY A 473 -8.26 16.78 15.81
CA GLY A 473 -7.35 15.72 15.43
C GLY A 473 -7.48 14.45 16.26
N TRP A 474 -6.69 13.46 15.88
CA TRP A 474 -6.78 12.11 16.42
C TRP A 474 -6.47 11.99 17.92
N LYS A 475 -5.64 12.89 18.48
CA LYS A 475 -5.34 12.91 19.93
C LYS A 475 -6.56 13.25 20.76
N ALA A 476 -7.44 14.12 20.26
CA ALA A 476 -8.69 14.49 20.93
C ALA A 476 -9.76 13.36 20.86
N ALA A 477 -9.57 12.38 20.01
CA ALA A 477 -10.47 11.24 19.87
C ALA A 477 -10.01 9.99 20.64
N LEU A 478 -8.91 10.07 21.39
CA LEU A 478 -8.39 8.97 22.20
C LEU A 478 -9.37 8.56 23.30
N PRO A 479 -9.28 7.31 23.80
CA PRO A 479 -10.07 6.87 24.94
C PRO A 479 -9.80 7.74 26.18
N GLU A 480 -10.80 7.87 27.04
CA GLU A 480 -10.69 8.62 28.29
C GLU A 480 -9.52 8.07 29.15
N GLY A 481 -8.69 8.97 29.65
CA GLY A 481 -7.51 8.66 30.47
C GLY A 481 -6.30 8.14 29.68
N VAL A 482 -6.40 8.01 28.35
CA VAL A 482 -5.27 7.62 27.50
C VAL A 482 -4.59 8.85 26.92
N VAL A 483 -3.28 8.95 27.15
CA VAL A 483 -2.44 10.01 26.60
C VAL A 483 -1.45 9.41 25.62
N ASN A 484 -1.30 10.02 24.46
CA ASN A 484 -0.26 9.68 23.49
C ASN A 484 0.69 10.87 23.33
N ASN A 485 1.93 10.68 23.74
CA ASN A 485 2.97 11.72 23.78
C ASN A 485 3.76 11.85 22.48
N SER A 486 3.44 11.07 21.45
CA SER A 486 4.17 11.14 20.17
C SER A 486 4.18 12.58 19.63
N ASN A 487 5.32 12.99 19.15
CA ASN A 487 5.54 14.34 18.65
C ASN A 487 6.26 14.31 17.28
N ASN A 488 5.78 13.43 16.39
CA ASN A 488 6.35 13.33 15.06
C ASN A 488 6.12 14.63 14.30
N PRO A 489 7.16 15.13 13.61
CA PRO A 489 6.97 16.24 12.72
C PRO A 489 6.01 15.79 11.60
N ILE A 490 5.08 16.66 11.24
CA ILE A 490 4.33 16.48 9.99
C ILE A 490 5.36 16.43 8.87
N ALA A 491 5.34 15.36 8.08
CA ALA A 491 6.22 15.24 6.93
C ALA A 491 6.07 16.51 6.08
N PRO A 492 7.17 17.07 5.57
CA PRO A 492 7.04 18.18 4.66
C PRO A 492 6.08 17.73 3.56
N PRO A 493 5.09 18.58 3.20
CA PRO A 493 4.23 18.29 2.07
C PRO A 493 5.15 17.88 0.94
N HIS A 494 4.87 16.75 0.30
CA HIS A 494 5.76 16.19 -0.71
C HIS A 494 6.33 17.30 -1.54
N VAL A 495 7.65 17.34 -1.72
CA VAL A 495 8.37 18.47 -2.35
C VAL A 495 7.76 18.80 -3.71
N ASN A 496 7.04 17.84 -4.30
CA ASN A 496 6.22 18.00 -5.48
C ASN A 496 4.81 18.56 -5.21
N TRP A 497 4.35 18.69 -3.95
CA TRP A 497 3.01 19.19 -3.59
C TRP A 497 3.03 20.64 -3.12
N SER A 498 4.16 21.16 -2.69
CA SER A 498 4.24 22.55 -2.31
C SER A 498 4.00 23.40 -3.55
N GLY A 499 2.78 23.91 -3.67
CA GLY A 499 2.45 25.04 -4.56
C GLY A 499 3.17 26.34 -4.18
N LYS A 500 4.23 26.30 -3.39
CA LYS A 500 5.28 27.29 -3.45
C LYS A 500 5.84 27.15 -4.86
N LYS A 501 5.36 28.02 -5.75
CA LYS A 501 6.21 28.54 -6.77
C LYS A 501 7.49 28.97 -6.05
N ASN A 502 8.42 28.01 -5.81
CA ASN A 502 9.80 28.39 -5.89
C ASN A 502 9.82 29.22 -7.15
N LYS A 503 10.32 30.42 -7.10
CA LYS A 503 10.76 31.09 -8.29
C LYS A 503 11.78 30.13 -8.90
N VAL A 504 11.26 29.11 -9.59
CA VAL A 504 12.05 28.21 -10.39
C VAL A 504 12.67 29.17 -11.39
N ASN A 505 13.94 29.41 -11.24
CA ASN A 505 14.72 30.00 -12.28
C ASN A 505 14.35 29.17 -13.50
N ARG A 506 13.65 29.81 -14.46
CA ARG A 506 13.14 29.17 -15.66
C ARG A 506 14.34 28.62 -16.40
N LYS A 507 14.70 27.36 -16.12
CA LYS A 507 15.77 26.69 -16.82
C LYS A 507 15.21 26.30 -18.19
N LYS A 508 15.58 27.04 -19.19
CA LYS A 508 15.39 26.64 -20.58
C LYS A 508 16.41 25.58 -21.00
N SER A 509 17.49 25.46 -20.24
CA SER A 509 18.63 24.63 -20.56
C SER A 509 19.12 23.95 -19.27
N ILE A 510 19.43 22.67 -19.36
CA ILE A 510 20.10 21.90 -18.33
C ILE A 510 21.55 21.72 -18.74
N THR A 511 22.46 22.25 -17.95
CA THR A 511 23.91 22.05 -18.08
C THR A 511 24.42 21.40 -16.79
N PHE A 512 25.48 20.65 -16.87
CA PHE A 512 26.00 19.85 -15.76
C PHE A 512 27.26 20.51 -15.18
N LYS A 513 27.34 20.58 -13.85
CA LYS A 513 28.54 21.03 -13.14
C LYS A 513 29.09 19.88 -12.31
N SER A 514 30.41 19.81 -12.17
CA SER A 514 31.05 18.80 -11.31
C SER A 514 30.49 18.89 -9.90
N GLY A 515 29.95 17.78 -9.38
CA GLY A 515 29.30 17.72 -8.08
C GLY A 515 27.79 17.99 -8.07
N ASP A 516 27.17 18.25 -9.22
CA ASP A 516 25.71 18.37 -9.31
C ASP A 516 25.03 17.08 -8.81
N LYS A 517 24.14 17.23 -7.85
CA LYS A 517 23.22 16.17 -7.45
C LYS A 517 22.07 16.15 -8.43
N LEU A 518 21.91 15.04 -9.14
CA LEU A 518 20.83 14.84 -10.11
C LEU A 518 19.50 14.50 -9.40
N GLU A 519 19.12 15.33 -8.42
CA GLU A 519 17.93 15.10 -7.57
C GLU A 519 16.60 15.15 -8.34
N SER A 520 16.60 15.82 -9.48
CA SER A 520 15.46 15.90 -10.41
C SER A 520 15.42 14.77 -11.45
N TRP A 521 16.37 13.85 -11.41
CA TRP A 521 16.47 12.74 -12.33
C TRP A 521 16.03 11.46 -11.65
N LEU A 522 14.93 10.89 -12.12
CA LEU A 522 14.46 9.61 -11.61
C LEU A 522 15.29 8.46 -12.21
N LEU A 523 16.11 7.83 -11.38
CA LEU A 523 16.92 6.69 -11.77
C LEU A 523 16.09 5.41 -11.82
N VAL A 524 16.26 4.65 -12.88
CA VAL A 524 15.66 3.33 -13.06
C VAL A 524 16.74 2.26 -13.22
N PRO A 525 16.54 1.02 -12.74
CA PRO A 525 17.52 -0.05 -12.90
C PRO A 525 17.95 -0.23 -14.36
N GLY A 526 19.23 -0.37 -14.61
CA GLY A 526 19.84 -0.46 -15.94
C GLY A 526 20.42 0.85 -16.45
N TYR A 527 20.29 1.94 -15.68
CA TYR A 527 20.93 3.21 -15.96
C TYR A 527 21.81 3.64 -14.78
N GLN A 528 23.01 4.11 -15.08
CA GLN A 528 23.90 4.75 -14.11
C GLN A 528 24.23 6.14 -14.62
N LEU A 529 24.13 7.14 -13.75
CA LEU A 529 24.40 8.53 -14.08
C LEU A 529 25.60 9.04 -13.29
N ALA A 530 26.52 9.69 -13.95
CA ALA A 530 27.67 10.34 -13.32
C ALA A 530 28.00 11.67 -14.01
N VAL A 531 28.17 12.74 -13.23
CA VAL A 531 28.65 14.01 -13.77
C VAL A 531 30.16 14.11 -13.57
N LYS A 532 30.90 14.19 -14.69
CA LYS A 532 32.35 14.34 -14.72
C LYS A 532 32.73 15.40 -15.73
N ASN A 533 33.60 16.35 -15.37
CA ASN A 533 34.10 17.40 -16.25
C ASN A 533 32.99 18.18 -16.98
N GLN A 534 31.92 18.54 -16.26
CA GLN A 534 30.73 19.26 -16.79
C GLN A 534 29.92 18.45 -17.82
N LEU A 535 30.11 17.16 -17.90
CA LEU A 535 29.38 16.26 -18.79
C LEU A 535 28.62 15.23 -17.97
N LEU A 536 27.39 14.93 -18.36
CA LEU A 536 26.61 13.84 -17.80
C LEU A 536 26.85 12.55 -18.58
N TYR A 537 27.41 11.56 -17.93
CA TYR A 537 27.55 10.20 -18.44
C TYR A 537 26.32 9.40 -18.08
N ILE A 538 25.72 8.77 -19.07
CA ILE A 538 24.54 7.92 -18.94
C ILE A 538 24.94 6.52 -19.40
N ASP A 539 25.38 5.70 -18.48
CA ASP A 539 25.69 4.31 -18.76
C ASP A 539 24.41 3.48 -18.74
N VAL A 540 24.19 2.70 -19.78
CA VAL A 540 22.97 1.96 -20.03
C VAL A 540 23.28 0.49 -20.22
N GLU A 541 22.59 -0.37 -19.48
CA GLU A 541 22.58 -1.81 -19.72
C GLU A 541 21.16 -2.36 -19.52
N HIS A 542 20.51 -2.78 -20.61
CA HIS A 542 19.16 -3.36 -20.54
C HIS A 542 18.89 -4.40 -21.62
N ASN A 543 17.86 -5.22 -21.41
CA ASN A 543 17.32 -6.16 -22.38
C ASN A 543 16.15 -5.50 -23.14
N ALA A 544 16.02 -5.77 -24.43
CA ALA A 544 15.05 -5.18 -25.35
C ALA A 544 13.59 -5.14 -24.86
N LYS A 545 13.15 -6.13 -24.09
CA LYS A 545 11.77 -6.21 -23.56
C LYS A 545 11.53 -5.37 -22.28
N ASN A 546 12.54 -4.70 -21.77
CA ASN A 546 12.52 -4.02 -20.47
C ASN A 546 13.15 -2.64 -20.49
N PHE A 547 12.96 -1.89 -21.58
CA PHE A 547 13.46 -0.52 -21.61
C PHE A 547 12.82 0.29 -20.48
N LYS A 548 13.66 0.98 -19.74
CA LYS A 548 13.28 1.85 -18.66
C LYS A 548 13.54 3.27 -19.08
N LYS A 549 12.73 4.18 -18.55
CA LYS A 549 12.77 5.59 -18.93
C LYS A 549 13.49 6.38 -17.85
N VAL A 550 14.36 7.27 -18.25
CA VAL A 550 14.94 8.31 -17.38
C VAL A 550 14.03 9.53 -17.44
N GLU A 551 13.63 10.05 -16.30
CA GLU A 551 12.77 11.22 -16.20
C GLU A 551 13.56 12.43 -15.70
N VAL A 552 13.37 13.56 -16.39
CA VAL A 552 13.92 14.88 -16.03
C VAL A 552 12.75 15.81 -15.76
N SER A 553 12.52 16.21 -14.51
CA SER A 553 11.30 16.88 -14.07
C SER A 553 11.42 18.38 -13.73
N ASP A 554 12.59 19.00 -13.90
CA ASP A 554 12.81 20.41 -13.54
C ASP A 554 12.69 21.40 -14.72
N LEU A 555 12.02 21.01 -15.79
CA LEU A 555 11.78 21.86 -16.93
C LEU A 555 10.57 22.75 -16.69
N ASN A 556 10.61 23.98 -17.17
CA ASN A 556 9.47 24.89 -17.23
C ASN A 556 9.59 25.81 -18.44
N VAL A 557 9.33 25.25 -19.61
CA VAL A 557 9.44 25.94 -20.89
C VAL A 557 8.04 26.12 -21.46
N LYS A 558 7.71 27.32 -21.91
CA LYS A 558 6.44 27.56 -22.58
C LYS A 558 6.42 26.78 -23.90
N ALA A 559 5.48 25.85 -24.03
CA ALA A 559 5.27 25.13 -25.27
C ALA A 559 4.73 26.08 -26.34
N THR A 560 5.30 26.03 -27.54
CA THR A 560 4.87 26.79 -28.71
C THR A 560 4.80 25.89 -29.93
N LYS A 561 4.14 26.34 -30.99
CA LYS A 561 4.10 25.62 -32.28
C LYS A 561 5.51 25.32 -32.81
N ASN A 562 6.45 26.21 -32.58
CA ASN A 562 7.82 26.13 -33.10
C ASN A 562 8.83 25.66 -32.04
N SER A 563 8.39 25.05 -30.96
CA SER A 563 9.31 24.53 -29.94
C SER A 563 10.25 23.46 -30.49
N VAL A 564 11.52 23.54 -30.12
CA VAL A 564 12.57 22.62 -30.52
C VAL A 564 13.28 22.03 -29.29
N LEU A 565 13.69 20.77 -29.40
CA LEU A 565 14.58 20.12 -28.44
C LEU A 565 16.00 20.13 -29.03
N LYS A 566 16.96 20.69 -28.30
CA LYS A 566 18.38 20.69 -28.66
C LYS A 566 19.15 19.83 -27.68
N LEU A 567 19.95 18.91 -28.20
CA LEU A 567 20.84 18.07 -27.44
C LEU A 567 22.28 18.27 -27.89
N LYS A 568 23.17 18.59 -26.96
CA LYS A 568 24.61 18.48 -27.18
C LYS A 568 25.09 17.19 -26.54
N TYR A 569 25.56 16.27 -27.36
CA TYR A 569 25.85 14.89 -26.94
C TYR A 569 27.09 14.34 -27.62
N LYS A 570 27.62 13.25 -27.05
CA LYS A 570 28.57 12.37 -27.73
C LYS A 570 28.30 10.92 -27.37
N THR A 571 28.67 10.03 -28.29
CA THR A 571 28.65 8.57 -28.08
C THR A 571 30.08 8.09 -27.81
N ILE A 572 30.26 7.15 -26.89
CA ILE A 572 31.60 6.64 -26.55
C ILE A 572 31.98 5.47 -27.46
N ASP A 573 31.04 4.62 -27.81
CA ASP A 573 31.30 3.34 -28.49
C ASP A 573 31.25 3.42 -30.01
N ASN A 574 31.35 4.62 -30.59
CA ASN A 574 31.31 4.89 -32.03
C ASN A 574 30.11 4.28 -32.79
N GLN A 575 28.99 4.02 -32.05
CA GLN A 575 27.77 3.49 -32.64
C GLN A 575 26.65 4.53 -32.58
N PRO A 576 25.76 4.57 -33.57
CA PRO A 576 24.58 5.38 -33.49
C PRO A 576 23.65 4.86 -32.38
N LEU A 577 22.94 5.77 -31.71
CA LEU A 577 21.98 5.45 -30.66
C LEU A 577 20.57 5.84 -31.10
N ILE A 578 19.55 5.16 -30.61
CA ILE A 578 18.16 5.58 -30.75
C ILE A 578 17.73 6.20 -29.43
N LEU A 579 17.36 7.49 -29.46
CA LEU A 579 16.76 8.18 -28.33
C LEU A 579 15.24 8.12 -28.45
N GLY A 580 14.59 7.32 -27.63
CA GLY A 580 13.14 7.37 -27.49
C GLY A 580 12.75 8.34 -26.40
N TYR A 581 11.74 9.19 -26.62
CA TYR A 581 11.38 10.21 -25.64
C TYR A 581 9.89 10.55 -25.59
N HIS A 582 9.49 11.11 -24.47
CA HIS A 582 8.21 11.80 -24.26
C HIS A 582 8.47 13.20 -23.72
N ILE A 583 7.57 14.12 -24.09
CA ILE A 583 7.48 15.44 -23.49
C ILE A 583 6.16 15.54 -22.77
N SER A 584 6.17 16.05 -21.55
CA SER A 584 4.94 16.17 -20.78
C SER A 584 4.81 17.51 -20.08
N SER A 585 3.57 17.83 -19.76
CA SER A 585 3.18 18.80 -18.76
C SER A 585 2.40 18.07 -17.65
N ALA A 586 2.18 18.70 -16.52
CA ALA A 586 1.48 18.12 -15.36
C ALA A 586 0.12 17.45 -15.70
N LYS A 587 -0.44 17.64 -16.87
CA LYS A 587 -1.75 17.10 -17.28
C LYS A 587 -1.79 16.47 -18.68
N ASN A 588 -0.79 16.68 -19.52
CA ASN A 588 -0.82 16.24 -20.91
C ASN A 588 0.53 15.63 -21.30
N TRP A 589 0.50 14.50 -21.99
CA TRP A 589 1.65 13.73 -22.45
C TRP A 589 1.71 13.76 -23.98
N SER A 590 2.92 13.88 -24.54
CA SER A 590 3.11 13.57 -25.96
C SER A 590 3.03 12.06 -26.18
N GLU A 591 2.84 11.64 -27.42
CA GLU A 591 3.12 10.26 -27.81
C GLU A 591 4.63 9.99 -27.70
N PHE A 592 4.98 8.71 -27.64
CA PHE A 592 6.38 8.30 -27.63
C PHE A 592 6.97 8.51 -29.02
N SER A 593 8.00 9.33 -29.11
CA SER A 593 8.75 9.60 -30.30
C SER A 593 10.16 9.02 -30.20
N SER A 594 10.81 8.75 -31.33
CA SER A 594 12.20 8.28 -31.34
C SER A 594 12.99 8.92 -32.45
N ILE A 595 14.26 9.21 -32.17
CA ILE A 595 15.19 9.76 -33.13
C ILE A 595 16.52 9.01 -33.10
N SER A 596 17.15 8.87 -34.25
CA SER A 596 18.52 8.35 -34.34
C SER A 596 19.52 9.45 -33.99
N LEU A 597 20.39 9.17 -33.04
CA LEU A 597 21.56 9.97 -32.71
C LEU A 597 22.76 9.37 -33.45
N PRO A 598 23.32 10.03 -34.48
CA PRO A 598 24.50 9.53 -35.17
C PRO A 598 25.69 9.29 -34.23
N SER A 599 26.60 8.39 -34.63
CA SER A 599 27.89 8.27 -33.97
C SER A 599 28.66 9.59 -34.06
N THR A 600 29.30 9.99 -32.97
CA THR A 600 30.01 11.28 -32.88
C THR A 600 31.54 11.12 -32.94
N ASN A 601 32.04 9.90 -33.06
CA ASN A 601 33.49 9.60 -33.01
C ASN A 601 34.18 10.18 -31.78
N GLY A 602 33.43 10.33 -30.67
CA GLY A 602 33.94 10.87 -29.40
C GLY A 602 33.93 12.38 -29.27
N GLU A 603 33.54 13.12 -30.31
CA GLU A 603 33.39 14.58 -30.28
C GLU A 603 31.95 14.98 -29.90
N ILE A 604 31.79 16.17 -29.30
CA ILE A 604 30.47 16.69 -28.95
C ILE A 604 29.80 17.22 -30.22
N GLN A 605 28.61 16.73 -30.50
CA GLN A 605 27.75 17.18 -31.59
C GLN A 605 26.45 17.79 -31.05
N GLU A 606 25.82 18.65 -31.81
CA GLU A 606 24.52 19.22 -31.49
C GLU A 606 23.48 18.71 -32.49
N ILE A 607 22.35 18.27 -31.98
CA ILE A 607 21.18 17.93 -32.78
C ILE A 607 20.00 18.80 -32.34
N THR A 608 19.23 19.28 -33.31
CA THR A 608 18.01 20.06 -33.10
C THR A 608 16.82 19.27 -33.64
N ILE A 609 15.84 19.03 -32.79
CA ILE A 609 14.65 18.24 -33.07
C ILE A 609 13.43 19.15 -33.01
N PRO A 610 12.81 19.49 -34.16
CA PRO A 610 11.58 20.28 -34.19
C PRO A 610 10.42 19.43 -33.64
N LEU A 611 9.79 19.87 -32.55
CA LEU A 611 8.70 19.09 -31.93
C LEU A 611 7.46 19.00 -32.84
N ALA A 612 7.24 19.99 -33.67
CA ALA A 612 6.12 20.04 -34.63
C ALA A 612 6.15 18.89 -35.67
N SER A 613 7.35 18.49 -36.12
CA SER A 613 7.49 17.42 -37.12
C SER A 613 7.75 16.05 -36.51
N ASP A 614 8.29 16.02 -35.30
CA ASP A 614 8.76 14.78 -34.66
C ASP A 614 7.78 14.21 -33.66
N VAL A 615 6.90 15.03 -33.08
CA VAL A 615 5.87 14.61 -32.12
C VAL A 615 4.50 14.59 -32.78
N SER A 616 3.94 13.39 -32.98
CA SER A 616 2.60 13.21 -33.58
C SER A 616 1.53 14.03 -32.85
N GLY A 617 0.78 14.81 -33.61
CA GLY A 617 -0.30 15.68 -33.10
C GLY A 617 0.18 16.84 -32.22
N TRP A 618 1.42 17.32 -32.40
CA TRP A 618 1.98 18.45 -31.65
C TRP A 618 1.14 19.73 -31.78
N GLU A 619 0.57 20.00 -32.93
CA GLU A 619 -0.27 21.18 -33.17
C GLU A 619 -1.48 21.28 -32.22
N ASP A 620 -2.08 20.15 -31.88
CA ASP A 620 -3.20 20.08 -30.92
C ASP A 620 -2.74 19.98 -29.45
N LYS A 621 -1.51 19.55 -29.22
CA LYS A 621 -0.98 19.23 -27.88
C LYS A 621 -0.30 20.41 -27.21
N TYR A 622 0.46 21.26 -27.95
CA TYR A 622 1.19 22.39 -27.35
C TYR A 622 0.25 23.41 -26.71
N GLU A 623 -0.91 23.68 -27.31
CA GLU A 623 -1.90 24.60 -26.76
C GLU A 623 -2.46 24.12 -25.40
N LYS A 624 -2.64 22.80 -25.26
CA LYS A 624 -3.12 22.17 -24.04
C LYS A 624 -2.04 22.05 -22.97
N MET A 625 -0.78 21.97 -23.37
CA MET A 625 0.34 21.79 -22.42
C MET A 625 0.66 23.05 -21.63
N LYS A 626 0.44 24.24 -22.17
CA LYS A 626 0.81 25.56 -21.60
C LYS A 626 2.30 25.70 -21.26
N ALA A 627 2.95 24.67 -20.75
CA ALA A 627 4.37 24.58 -20.45
C ALA A 627 4.84 23.11 -20.48
N ILE A 628 6.05 22.88 -20.97
CA ILE A 628 6.76 21.60 -20.87
C ILE A 628 7.43 21.56 -19.49
N THR A 629 7.09 20.57 -18.69
CA THR A 629 7.60 20.42 -17.33
C THR A 629 8.49 19.19 -17.15
N GLU A 630 8.39 18.23 -18.05
CA GLU A 630 9.12 16.97 -17.97
C GLU A 630 9.61 16.54 -19.34
N PHE A 631 10.80 15.95 -19.36
CA PHE A 631 11.37 15.23 -20.49
C PHE A 631 11.73 13.82 -20.04
N ILE A 632 11.10 12.83 -20.65
CA ILE A 632 11.31 11.43 -20.30
C ILE A 632 11.93 10.76 -21.51
N PHE A 633 13.04 10.06 -21.31
CA PHE A 633 13.74 9.40 -22.42
C PHE A 633 14.24 8.00 -22.08
N CYS A 634 14.54 7.24 -23.13
CA CYS A 634 15.23 5.97 -23.04
C CYS A 634 16.19 5.81 -24.23
N ILE A 635 17.21 5.00 -24.07
CA ILE A 635 18.21 4.74 -25.11
C ILE A 635 17.99 3.35 -25.66
N ASN A 636 17.95 3.21 -26.99
CA ASN A 636 17.73 1.96 -27.74
C ASN A 636 16.57 1.12 -27.19
N PRO A 637 15.33 1.63 -27.22
CA PRO A 637 14.18 1.01 -26.53
C PRO A 637 13.79 -0.36 -27.05
N ASN A 638 14.15 -0.70 -28.27
CA ASN A 638 13.65 -1.88 -29.00
C ASN A 638 14.64 -3.06 -29.06
N GLU A 639 15.83 -2.90 -28.48
CA GLU A 639 16.88 -3.92 -28.57
C GLU A 639 17.65 -4.06 -27.26
N LYS A 640 18.34 -5.21 -27.10
CA LYS A 640 19.29 -5.39 -26.01
C LYS A 640 20.45 -4.42 -26.24
N PHE A 641 20.71 -3.56 -25.26
CA PHE A 641 21.71 -2.53 -25.39
C PHE A 641 22.62 -2.42 -24.15
N LYS A 642 23.91 -2.19 -24.43
CA LYS A 642 24.90 -1.80 -23.43
C LYS A 642 25.81 -0.74 -24.07
N GLY A 643 25.87 0.44 -23.47
CA GLY A 643 26.69 1.56 -23.98
C GLY A 643 26.52 2.82 -23.17
N THR A 644 27.18 3.88 -23.58
CA THR A 644 27.19 5.17 -22.86
C THR A 644 26.80 6.33 -23.77
N LEU A 645 25.78 7.09 -23.38
CA LEU A 645 25.46 8.40 -23.92
C LEU A 645 26.04 9.47 -23.00
N VAL A 646 26.73 10.44 -23.56
CA VAL A 646 27.24 11.60 -22.82
C VAL A 646 26.50 12.85 -23.26
N LEU A 647 25.93 13.59 -22.31
CA LEU A 647 25.26 14.86 -22.56
C LEU A 647 26.09 16.03 -22.01
N GLU A 648 26.32 17.04 -22.81
CA GLU A 648 26.81 18.35 -22.37
C GLU A 648 25.65 19.26 -21.97
N SER A 649 24.56 19.26 -22.74
CA SER A 649 23.35 20.03 -22.43
C SER A 649 22.10 19.45 -23.09
N LEU A 650 20.95 19.73 -22.45
CA LEU A 650 19.61 19.53 -22.98
C LEU A 650 18.86 20.85 -22.87
N THR A 651 18.34 21.36 -23.98
CA THR A 651 17.63 22.64 -24.05
C THR A 651 16.31 22.46 -24.79
N ILE A 652 15.25 23.10 -24.30
CA ILE A 652 13.97 23.22 -25.01
C ILE A 652 13.71 24.72 -25.24
N GLU A 653 13.56 25.09 -26.48
CA GLU A 653 13.34 26.49 -26.91
C GLU A 653 11.97 26.67 -27.58
#